data_7db2cef770e217e067d66a45e851464c
#
_entry.id   7db2cef770e217e067d66a45e851464c
#
_cell.length_a   1.000
_cell.length_b   1.000
_cell.length_c   1.000
_cell.angle_alpha   90.00
_cell.angle_beta   90.00
_cell.angle_gamma   90.00
#
_symmetry.space_group_name_H-M   'P 1'
#
loop_
_entity.id
_entity.type
_entity.pdbx_description
1 polymer ?
#
loop_
_entity_poly.entity_id
_entity_poly.type
_entity_poly.pdbx_seq_one_letter_code
_entity_poly.pdbx_strand_id
1 'polypeptide(L)'
;MKQFFLRLVNWDGFYEFMTKGLKVFFFYLAVLSLFRVVFIVWMHDYMSAAATMADVAEALWRGLRISCQSAGGLMLVSMLPAAVCHILYPRLENLAWRGLNALTLTAVSVLFVARFPYYRQFHSSFNQLMFNAVNDDMYALFISLVKEFYLPVRLVGALALAYGLYRVLGAFLRWQLPAMPLQLPYAVRMLGRGVFLFGLYLWSLLITFGGSLDWQTAVDWENAGVTRDAFLNEAILDDLQAVYRGYTMNGRLEACNGLNFTTDEIRDLAANLTGRPADTDDLDHYLQREAQGAQVEKPQQVFVIISESYANWPLLDKYQDLHIADGMRSIIAEPDSDYCRSFLPNGASTVSAVTGVVTGFADANLYLTTMPEAFAEPYPTASAPQLQKLGYRTNFWYAGPATWERIGAFTQAQGYEHFYSRGDFGEVPGSVWGCDDEYLYEQVLDGVSPDEPSFNVVLNVSNHSPYTVDVVSKGFDEERVKEALPEEAREDKDLLRELGHYWYADRELAKFIRTIKEKYPSSLIVLVGDHADRYNIDKTPSTYERYDIPFVVTGQGVHKGLLLPDAAGSQIDIVPTILEMIAPKGFGYQALGSSLTRTNRQGVNYGFWITHDHIGKADTVPLVVEDIDGPGQPLDDDQMQNYINAIRSVSWWRAKYGPLLDPSKLEGRE
;
A
#
# COMPACT_ATOMS: atom_id res chain seq x y z
N MET A 1 -26.69 44.56 20.90
CA MET A 1 -26.04 44.08 22.13
C MET A 1 -27.00 43.41 23.11
N LYS A 2 -28.04 44.09 23.61
CA LYS A 2 -28.98 43.53 24.61
C LYS A 2 -29.69 42.25 24.15
N GLN A 3 -30.13 42.15 22.90
CA GLN A 3 -30.71 40.92 22.33
C GLN A 3 -29.69 39.79 22.14
N PHE A 4 -28.43 40.10 21.87
CA PHE A 4 -27.33 39.15 21.80
C PHE A 4 -27.09 38.49 23.17
N PHE A 5 -26.96 39.28 24.25
CA PHE A 5 -26.78 38.73 25.59
C PHE A 5 -28.01 37.94 26.07
N LEU A 6 -29.23 38.35 25.72
CA LEU A 6 -30.45 37.61 26.09
C LEU A 6 -30.56 36.25 25.45
N ARG A 7 -29.97 36.06 24.24
CA ARG A 7 -29.90 34.72 23.57
C ARG A 7 -28.87 33.83 24.20
N LEU A 8 -27.69 34.36 24.57
CA LEU A 8 -26.63 33.59 25.25
C LEU A 8 -27.07 33.09 26.65
N VAL A 9 -28.00 33.76 27.33
CA VAL A 9 -28.43 33.44 28.70
C VAL A 9 -29.78 32.71 28.73
N ASN A 10 -30.42 32.47 27.57
CA ASN A 10 -31.70 31.77 27.51
C ASN A 10 -31.52 30.27 27.67
N TRP A 11 -31.87 29.71 28.83
CA TRP A 11 -31.78 28.29 29.13
C TRP A 11 -32.58 27.42 28.16
N ASP A 12 -33.79 27.81 27.81
CA ASP A 12 -34.66 26.98 26.95
C ASP A 12 -34.09 26.87 25.53
N GLY A 13 -33.56 27.97 24.98
CA GLY A 13 -32.86 27.99 23.73
C GLY A 13 -31.57 27.15 23.75
N PHE A 14 -30.80 27.25 24.84
CA PHE A 14 -29.60 26.41 25.03
C PHE A 14 -29.96 24.92 25.11
N TYR A 15 -30.98 24.57 25.91
CA TYR A 15 -31.44 23.19 26.04
C TYR A 15 -31.90 22.59 24.70
N GLU A 16 -32.72 23.34 23.96
CA GLU A 16 -33.20 22.93 22.64
C GLU A 16 -32.06 22.74 21.66
N PHE A 17 -31.10 23.66 21.61
CA PHE A 17 -29.93 23.60 20.75
C PHE A 17 -29.05 22.39 21.09
N MET A 18 -28.73 22.17 22.38
CA MET A 18 -27.88 21.04 22.82
C MET A 18 -28.58 19.70 22.63
N THR A 19 -29.89 19.61 22.88
CA THR A 19 -30.65 18.37 22.62
C THR A 19 -30.73 18.04 21.15
N LYS A 20 -30.75 19.04 20.26
CA LYS A 20 -30.63 18.84 18.80
C LYS A 20 -29.26 18.30 18.44
N GLY A 21 -28.17 18.83 19.01
CA GLY A 21 -26.80 18.29 18.86
C GLY A 21 -26.69 16.85 19.32
N LEU A 22 -27.21 16.52 20.52
CA LEU A 22 -27.26 15.15 21.05
C LEU A 22 -27.95 14.17 20.08
N LYS A 23 -29.10 14.58 19.51
CA LYS A 23 -29.80 13.74 18.50
C LYS A 23 -28.96 13.51 17.27
N VAL A 24 -28.28 14.54 16.76
CA VAL A 24 -27.38 14.40 15.60
C VAL A 24 -26.23 13.43 15.94
N PHE A 25 -25.63 13.55 17.12
CA PHE A 25 -24.60 12.64 17.60
C PHE A 25 -25.08 11.19 17.63
N PHE A 26 -26.19 10.90 18.31
CA PHE A 26 -26.71 9.53 18.40
C PHE A 26 -27.15 8.98 17.04
N PHE A 27 -27.62 9.83 16.15
CA PHE A 27 -27.94 9.44 14.80
C PHE A 27 -26.69 9.00 14.04
N TYR A 28 -25.60 9.76 14.04
CA TYR A 28 -24.36 9.38 13.40
C TYR A 28 -23.74 8.15 14.05
N LEU A 29 -23.76 8.04 15.37
CA LEU A 29 -23.27 6.86 16.07
C LEU A 29 -24.03 5.60 15.63
N ALA A 30 -25.34 5.67 15.49
CA ALA A 30 -26.16 4.57 15.00
C ALA A 30 -25.86 4.23 13.53
N VAL A 31 -25.69 5.24 12.66
CA VAL A 31 -25.37 5.06 11.25
C VAL A 31 -24.00 4.39 11.07
N LEU A 32 -22.97 4.89 11.75
CA LEU A 32 -21.60 4.32 11.67
C LEU A 32 -21.57 2.89 12.23
N SER A 33 -22.31 2.63 13.31
CA SER A 33 -22.42 1.27 13.85
C SER A 33 -23.16 0.32 12.90
N LEU A 34 -24.23 0.79 12.26
CA LEU A 34 -24.96 0.00 11.25
C LEU A 34 -24.07 -0.28 10.03
N PHE A 35 -23.32 0.71 9.56
CA PHE A 35 -22.40 0.55 8.44
C PHE A 35 -21.33 -0.51 8.74
N ARG A 36 -20.79 -0.52 9.96
CA ARG A 36 -19.86 -1.57 10.42
C ARG A 36 -20.51 -2.96 10.40
N VAL A 37 -21.71 -3.10 10.94
CA VAL A 37 -22.44 -4.38 10.92
C VAL A 37 -22.66 -4.85 9.48
N VAL A 38 -23.13 -3.95 8.61
CA VAL A 38 -23.36 -4.29 7.18
C VAL A 38 -22.03 -4.68 6.52
N PHE A 39 -20.95 -3.98 6.80
CA PHE A 39 -19.63 -4.31 6.25
C PHE A 39 -19.15 -5.70 6.72
N ILE A 40 -19.21 -6.00 8.02
CA ILE A 40 -18.82 -7.32 8.55
C ILE A 40 -19.69 -8.43 7.96
N VAL A 41 -21.00 -8.23 7.88
CA VAL A 41 -21.91 -9.25 7.33
C VAL A 41 -21.69 -9.46 5.84
N TRP A 42 -21.48 -8.38 5.08
CA TRP A 42 -21.30 -8.49 3.63
C TRP A 42 -19.95 -9.06 3.23
N MET A 43 -18.91 -8.76 4.00
CA MET A 43 -17.54 -9.16 3.74
C MET A 43 -17.07 -10.29 4.68
N HIS A 44 -18.02 -11.08 5.23
CA HIS A 44 -17.71 -12.13 6.22
C HIS A 44 -16.76 -13.21 5.70
N ASP A 45 -16.72 -13.43 4.40
CA ASP A 45 -15.81 -14.38 3.74
C ASP A 45 -14.32 -14.05 3.95
N TYR A 46 -14.00 -12.80 4.31
CA TYR A 46 -12.63 -12.38 4.65
C TYR A 46 -12.27 -12.63 6.13
N MET A 47 -13.20 -13.18 6.90
CA MET A 47 -12.93 -13.62 8.27
C MET A 47 -12.19 -14.95 8.26
N SER A 48 -11.12 -15.04 9.04
CA SER A 48 -10.39 -16.27 9.25
C SER A 48 -11.30 -17.36 9.85
N ALA A 49 -11.07 -18.63 9.50
CA ALA A 49 -11.78 -19.76 10.08
C ALA A 49 -11.54 -19.90 11.61
N ALA A 50 -10.50 -19.26 12.13
CA ALA A 50 -10.19 -19.22 13.57
C ALA A 50 -10.95 -18.12 14.33
N ALA A 51 -11.60 -17.17 13.61
CA ALA A 51 -12.37 -16.10 14.23
C ALA A 51 -13.59 -16.66 14.98
N THR A 52 -13.84 -16.12 16.16
CA THR A 52 -14.95 -16.53 17.02
C THR A 52 -16.03 -15.46 17.11
N MET A 53 -17.22 -15.84 17.55
CA MET A 53 -18.27 -14.84 17.84
C MET A 53 -17.87 -13.86 18.94
N ALA A 54 -16.91 -14.22 19.80
CA ALA A 54 -16.35 -13.30 20.80
C ALA A 54 -15.52 -12.22 20.12
N ASP A 55 -14.72 -12.57 19.11
CA ASP A 55 -13.94 -11.59 18.32
C ASP A 55 -14.87 -10.63 17.57
N VAL A 56 -15.96 -11.13 16.99
CA VAL A 56 -16.98 -10.27 16.35
C VAL A 56 -17.62 -9.32 17.36
N ALA A 57 -18.00 -9.81 18.55
CA ALA A 57 -18.58 -8.99 19.61
C ALA A 57 -17.60 -7.90 20.10
N GLU A 58 -16.32 -8.25 20.26
CA GLU A 58 -15.28 -7.30 20.63
C GLU A 58 -15.06 -6.24 19.54
N ALA A 59 -15.01 -6.64 18.27
CA ALA A 59 -14.89 -5.72 17.16
C ALA A 59 -16.08 -4.73 17.09
N LEU A 60 -17.31 -5.22 17.31
CA LEU A 60 -18.48 -4.36 17.36
C LEU A 60 -18.47 -3.40 18.57
N TRP A 61 -18.04 -3.88 19.72
CA TRP A 61 -17.97 -3.08 20.96
C TRP A 61 -16.90 -1.99 20.84
N ARG A 62 -15.68 -2.33 20.46
CA ARG A 62 -14.62 -1.33 20.24
C ARG A 62 -14.96 -0.37 19.12
N GLY A 63 -15.53 -0.89 18.06
CA GLY A 63 -16.01 -0.09 16.97
C GLY A 63 -17.09 0.91 17.38
N LEU A 64 -18.05 0.54 18.24
CA LEU A 64 -19.02 1.46 18.80
C LEU A 64 -18.32 2.57 19.62
N ARG A 65 -17.33 2.19 20.43
CA ARG A 65 -16.57 3.12 21.26
C ARG A 65 -15.82 4.15 20.42
N ILE A 66 -15.02 3.71 19.44
CA ILE A 66 -14.24 4.63 18.60
C ILE A 66 -15.14 5.50 17.72
N SER A 67 -16.29 5.00 17.29
CA SER A 67 -17.28 5.78 16.54
C SER A 67 -17.90 6.93 17.33
N CYS A 68 -17.74 6.99 18.67
CA CYS A 68 -18.11 8.17 19.45
C CYS A 68 -17.30 9.41 19.03
N GLN A 69 -16.00 9.24 18.71
CA GLN A 69 -15.16 10.33 18.21
C GLN A 69 -15.65 10.82 16.84
N SER A 70 -15.88 9.90 15.90
CA SER A 70 -16.35 10.24 14.55
C SER A 70 -17.75 10.90 14.59
N ALA A 71 -18.68 10.35 15.36
CA ALA A 71 -20.02 10.91 15.53
C ALA A 71 -19.97 12.30 16.18
N GLY A 72 -19.08 12.49 17.15
CA GLY A 72 -18.81 13.79 17.77
C GLY A 72 -18.28 14.81 16.77
N GLY A 73 -17.29 14.44 15.97
CA GLY A 73 -16.74 15.28 14.90
C GLY A 73 -17.79 15.68 13.87
N LEU A 74 -18.56 14.72 13.33
CA LEU A 74 -19.66 14.98 12.38
C LEU A 74 -20.74 15.91 12.96
N MET A 75 -21.10 15.71 14.22
CA MET A 75 -22.02 16.61 14.91
C MET A 75 -21.43 18.02 15.01
N LEU A 76 -20.17 18.18 15.41
CA LEU A 76 -19.52 19.48 15.55
C LEU A 76 -19.42 20.23 14.22
N VAL A 77 -19.21 19.56 13.10
CA VAL A 77 -19.22 20.16 11.75
C VAL A 77 -20.53 20.92 11.47
N SER A 78 -21.66 20.39 11.91
CA SER A 78 -22.96 21.05 11.72
C SER A 78 -23.32 21.96 12.89
N MET A 79 -22.94 21.59 14.11
CA MET A 79 -23.33 22.29 15.34
C MET A 79 -22.59 23.63 15.52
N LEU A 80 -21.28 23.69 15.26
CA LEU A 80 -20.51 24.92 15.47
C LEU A 80 -20.96 26.06 14.54
N PRO A 81 -21.10 25.90 13.22
CA PRO A 81 -21.64 26.94 12.36
C PRO A 81 -23.09 27.29 12.68
N ALA A 82 -23.91 26.27 13.06
CA ALA A 82 -25.28 26.54 13.48
C ALA A 82 -25.37 27.36 14.78
N ALA A 83 -24.42 27.14 15.73
CA ALA A 83 -24.30 27.95 16.94
C ALA A 83 -24.00 29.44 16.64
N VAL A 84 -23.04 29.65 15.72
CA VAL A 84 -22.73 31.00 15.24
C VAL A 84 -23.97 31.65 14.60
N CYS A 85 -24.68 30.89 13.74
CA CYS A 85 -25.93 31.37 13.15
C CYS A 85 -27.01 31.62 14.18
N HIS A 86 -27.17 30.77 15.18
CA HIS A 86 -28.15 30.95 16.28
C HIS A 86 -27.96 32.27 16.99
N ILE A 87 -26.73 32.67 17.25
CA ILE A 87 -26.35 33.89 17.94
C ILE A 87 -26.48 35.13 17.02
N LEU A 88 -25.85 35.06 15.83
CA LEU A 88 -25.69 36.23 14.95
C LEU A 88 -26.79 36.36 13.90
N TYR A 89 -27.23 35.25 13.31
CA TYR A 89 -28.13 35.18 12.16
C TYR A 89 -29.18 34.07 12.30
N PRO A 90 -30.13 34.13 13.24
CA PRO A 90 -31.04 33.02 13.57
C PRO A 90 -31.83 32.45 12.38
N ARG A 91 -32.03 33.26 11.33
CA ARG A 91 -32.73 32.80 10.12
C ARG A 91 -31.91 31.75 9.34
N LEU A 92 -30.57 31.74 9.50
CA LEU A 92 -29.66 30.81 8.84
C LEU A 92 -29.37 29.55 9.66
N GLU A 93 -29.75 29.51 10.94
CA GLU A 93 -29.47 28.35 11.82
C GLU A 93 -29.97 27.03 11.22
N ASN A 94 -31.23 26.99 10.80
CA ASN A 94 -31.82 25.78 10.23
C ASN A 94 -31.18 25.40 8.86
N LEU A 95 -30.77 26.40 8.08
CA LEU A 95 -30.06 26.19 6.85
C LEU A 95 -28.68 25.57 7.11
N ALA A 96 -27.93 26.07 8.11
CA ALA A 96 -26.65 25.52 8.54
C ALA A 96 -26.78 24.06 8.97
N TRP A 97 -27.73 23.76 9.88
CA TRP A 97 -28.01 22.39 10.30
C TRP A 97 -28.32 21.46 9.12
N ARG A 98 -29.25 21.86 8.24
CA ARG A 98 -29.69 21.03 7.12
C ARG A 98 -28.63 20.86 6.06
N GLY A 99 -27.98 21.95 5.67
CA GLY A 99 -26.97 21.94 4.61
C GLY A 99 -25.73 21.15 5.01
N LEU A 100 -25.21 21.39 6.21
CA LEU A 100 -24.01 20.71 6.67
C LEU A 100 -24.25 19.22 6.97
N ASN A 101 -25.42 18.86 7.55
CA ASN A 101 -25.75 17.44 7.69
C ASN A 101 -26.02 16.75 6.33
N ALA A 102 -26.55 17.43 5.34
CA ALA A 102 -26.66 16.87 4.00
C ALA A 102 -25.27 16.60 3.41
N LEU A 103 -24.33 17.54 3.56
CA LEU A 103 -22.95 17.39 3.09
C LEU A 103 -22.24 16.22 3.80
N THR A 104 -22.27 16.19 5.13
CA THR A 104 -21.60 15.15 5.93
C THR A 104 -22.20 13.76 5.68
N LEU A 105 -23.52 13.63 5.55
CA LEU A 105 -24.18 12.37 5.21
C LEU A 105 -23.79 11.91 3.80
N THR A 106 -23.63 12.84 2.85
CA THR A 106 -23.14 12.50 1.52
C THR A 106 -21.71 11.96 1.59
N ALA A 107 -20.80 12.66 2.29
CA ALA A 107 -19.43 12.22 2.45
C ALA A 107 -19.32 10.83 3.11
N VAL A 108 -20.02 10.63 4.23
CA VAL A 108 -20.04 9.34 4.95
C VAL A 108 -20.62 8.22 4.09
N SER A 109 -21.67 8.48 3.30
CA SER A 109 -22.26 7.49 2.39
C SER A 109 -21.33 7.13 1.22
N VAL A 110 -20.60 8.11 0.68
CA VAL A 110 -19.61 7.88 -0.38
C VAL A 110 -18.46 7.02 0.16
N LEU A 111 -17.91 7.36 1.33
CA LEU A 111 -16.84 6.56 1.96
C LEU A 111 -17.32 5.14 2.25
N PHE A 112 -18.50 4.98 2.81
CA PHE A 112 -19.06 3.65 3.08
C PHE A 112 -19.17 2.78 1.81
N VAL A 113 -19.71 3.33 0.72
CA VAL A 113 -19.83 2.58 -0.54
C VAL A 113 -18.47 2.31 -1.16
N ALA A 114 -17.50 3.22 -1.03
CA ALA A 114 -16.14 3.05 -1.52
C ALA A 114 -15.34 2.03 -0.71
N ARG A 115 -15.67 1.81 0.57
CA ARG A 115 -14.99 0.87 1.46
C ARG A 115 -14.96 -0.56 0.91
N PHE A 116 -16.06 -1.03 0.29
CA PHE A 116 -16.17 -2.40 -0.20
C PHE A 116 -15.15 -2.73 -1.30
N PRO A 117 -15.10 -2.00 -2.43
CA PRO A 117 -14.08 -2.23 -3.44
C PRO A 117 -12.67 -1.96 -2.92
N TYR A 118 -12.49 -0.96 -2.05
CA TYR A 118 -11.20 -0.67 -1.46
C TYR A 118 -10.67 -1.85 -0.62
N TYR A 119 -11.54 -2.42 0.24
CA TYR A 119 -11.15 -3.56 1.06
C TYR A 119 -10.88 -4.82 0.21
N ARG A 120 -11.69 -5.08 -0.82
CA ARG A 120 -11.43 -6.19 -1.76
C ARG A 120 -10.06 -6.07 -2.44
N GLN A 121 -9.64 -4.84 -2.74
CA GLN A 121 -8.40 -4.55 -3.44
C GLN A 121 -7.17 -4.61 -2.52
N PHE A 122 -7.28 -4.02 -1.33
CA PHE A 122 -6.12 -3.78 -0.46
C PHE A 122 -6.12 -4.62 0.83
N HIS A 123 -7.17 -5.38 1.11
CA HIS A 123 -7.39 -6.12 2.36
C HIS A 123 -7.15 -5.27 3.62
N SER A 124 -7.38 -3.99 3.50
CA SER A 124 -7.22 -2.98 4.55
C SER A 124 -8.34 -1.95 4.44
N SER A 125 -8.72 -1.32 5.54
CA SER A 125 -9.50 -0.08 5.51
C SER A 125 -8.68 1.02 4.84
N PHE A 126 -9.28 2.19 4.57
CA PHE A 126 -8.55 3.31 3.97
C PHE A 126 -7.22 3.55 4.68
N ASN A 127 -6.14 3.58 3.91
CA ASN A 127 -4.78 3.73 4.39
C ASN A 127 -4.04 4.80 3.56
N GLN A 128 -2.72 4.93 3.74
CA GLN A 128 -1.90 5.94 3.06
C GLN A 128 -1.95 5.84 1.52
N LEU A 129 -2.17 4.65 0.94
CA LEU A 129 -2.26 4.49 -0.52
C LEU A 129 -3.37 5.32 -1.14
N MET A 130 -4.44 5.62 -0.39
CA MET A 130 -5.49 6.53 -0.84
C MET A 130 -4.97 7.96 -1.08
N PHE A 131 -4.01 8.42 -0.29
CA PHE A 131 -3.39 9.74 -0.45
C PHE A 131 -2.37 9.74 -1.58
N ASN A 132 -1.70 8.62 -1.80
CA ASN A 132 -0.75 8.43 -2.89
C ASN A 132 -1.41 8.50 -4.28
N ALA A 133 -2.68 8.08 -4.38
CA ALA A 133 -3.46 8.15 -5.61
C ALA A 133 -3.58 9.57 -6.22
N VAL A 134 -3.30 10.64 -5.46
CA VAL A 134 -3.26 12.03 -5.98
C VAL A 134 -2.08 12.26 -6.91
N ASN A 135 -1.02 11.47 -6.76
CA ASN A 135 0.20 11.56 -7.57
C ASN A 135 0.13 10.69 -8.84
N ASP A 136 -0.88 9.83 -8.95
CA ASP A 136 -1.10 8.91 -10.08
C ASP A 136 -1.66 9.62 -11.33
N ASP A 137 -1.68 8.93 -12.47
CA ASP A 137 -2.37 9.42 -13.67
C ASP A 137 -3.89 9.49 -13.41
N MET A 138 -4.37 10.70 -13.15
CA MET A 138 -5.78 10.96 -12.81
C MET A 138 -6.75 10.51 -13.90
N TYR A 139 -6.33 10.52 -15.19
CA TYR A 139 -7.19 10.06 -16.27
C TYR A 139 -7.28 8.53 -16.29
N ALA A 140 -6.16 7.84 -16.21
CA ALA A 140 -6.12 6.38 -16.16
C ALA A 140 -6.83 5.85 -14.91
N LEU A 141 -6.57 6.48 -13.74
CA LEU A 141 -7.28 6.17 -12.49
C LEU A 141 -8.80 6.33 -12.62
N PHE A 142 -9.25 7.47 -13.20
CA PHE A 142 -10.68 7.70 -13.41
C PHE A 142 -11.31 6.65 -14.32
N ILE A 143 -10.64 6.25 -15.41
CA ILE A 143 -11.14 5.22 -16.31
C ILE A 143 -11.24 3.86 -15.60
N SER A 144 -10.24 3.50 -14.79
CA SER A 144 -10.27 2.28 -13.96
C SER A 144 -11.42 2.31 -12.96
N LEU A 145 -11.61 3.43 -12.25
CA LEU A 145 -12.73 3.60 -11.33
C LEU A 145 -14.10 3.45 -12.01
N VAL A 146 -14.23 3.93 -13.24
CA VAL A 146 -15.49 3.82 -13.99
C VAL A 146 -15.72 2.41 -14.50
N LYS A 147 -14.69 1.77 -15.09
CA LYS A 147 -14.84 0.46 -15.77
C LYS A 147 -14.83 -0.72 -14.80
N GLU A 148 -13.91 -0.72 -13.81
CA GLU A 148 -13.73 -1.84 -12.89
C GLU A 148 -14.57 -1.69 -11.63
N PHE A 149 -14.59 -0.48 -11.08
CA PHE A 149 -15.27 -0.25 -9.80
C PHE A 149 -16.67 0.33 -9.96
N TYR A 150 -17.19 0.41 -11.19
CA TYR A 150 -18.55 0.88 -11.50
C TYR A 150 -18.88 2.21 -10.79
N LEU A 151 -17.93 3.15 -10.76
CA LEU A 151 -18.02 4.43 -10.05
C LEU A 151 -19.37 5.14 -10.23
N PRO A 152 -19.95 5.28 -11.47
CA PRO A 152 -21.22 6.00 -11.63
C PRO A 152 -22.38 5.34 -10.88
N VAL A 153 -22.46 4.00 -10.91
CA VAL A 153 -23.52 3.25 -10.23
C VAL A 153 -23.38 3.36 -8.72
N ARG A 154 -22.13 3.21 -8.21
CA ARG A 154 -21.83 3.33 -6.79
C ARG A 154 -22.10 4.75 -6.26
N LEU A 155 -21.77 5.77 -7.06
CA LEU A 155 -22.05 7.16 -6.70
C LEU A 155 -23.55 7.43 -6.61
N VAL A 156 -24.34 6.94 -7.56
CA VAL A 156 -25.81 7.03 -7.50
C VAL A 156 -26.34 6.31 -6.27
N GLY A 157 -25.83 5.11 -5.96
CA GLY A 157 -26.18 4.37 -4.74
C GLY A 157 -25.84 5.13 -3.46
N ALA A 158 -24.65 5.71 -3.38
CA ALA A 158 -24.21 6.52 -2.24
C ALA A 158 -25.08 7.77 -2.05
N LEU A 159 -25.44 8.46 -3.14
CA LEU A 159 -26.33 9.63 -3.08
C LEU A 159 -27.77 9.25 -2.66
N ALA A 160 -28.28 8.12 -3.13
CA ALA A 160 -29.58 7.60 -2.71
C ALA A 160 -29.59 7.24 -1.22
N LEU A 161 -28.51 6.58 -0.74
CA LEU A 161 -28.30 6.28 0.68
C LEU A 161 -28.25 7.56 1.52
N ALA A 162 -27.43 8.52 1.11
CA ALA A 162 -27.31 9.82 1.77
C ALA A 162 -28.66 10.55 1.87
N TYR A 163 -29.43 10.55 0.79
CA TYR A 163 -30.77 11.13 0.76
C TYR A 163 -31.72 10.40 1.73
N GLY A 164 -31.72 9.07 1.75
CA GLY A 164 -32.49 8.26 2.68
C GLY A 164 -32.16 8.61 4.15
N LEU A 165 -30.86 8.59 4.49
CA LEU A 165 -30.37 8.95 5.81
C LEU A 165 -30.73 10.40 6.21
N TYR A 166 -30.62 11.33 5.27
CA TYR A 166 -31.04 12.72 5.48
C TYR A 166 -32.53 12.83 5.82
N ARG A 167 -33.39 12.05 5.14
CA ARG A 167 -34.82 12.01 5.41
C ARG A 167 -35.12 11.42 6.79
N VAL A 168 -34.40 10.35 7.20
CA VAL A 168 -34.51 9.73 8.52
C VAL A 168 -34.05 10.70 9.61
N LEU A 169 -32.91 11.35 9.43
CA LEU A 169 -32.42 12.39 10.35
C LEU A 169 -33.47 13.50 10.50
N GLY A 170 -34.03 13.98 9.37
CA GLY A 170 -35.09 15.01 9.41
C GLY A 170 -36.35 14.59 10.18
N ALA A 171 -36.74 13.32 10.10
CA ALA A 171 -37.84 12.78 10.89
C ALA A 171 -37.47 12.65 12.36
N PHE A 172 -36.26 12.18 12.67
CA PHE A 172 -35.76 12.04 14.05
C PHE A 172 -35.64 13.41 14.77
N LEU A 173 -35.20 14.43 14.06
CA LEU A 173 -35.10 15.80 14.63
C LEU A 173 -36.47 16.44 14.90
N ARG A 174 -37.56 16.00 14.29
CA ARG A 174 -38.93 16.49 14.59
C ARG A 174 -39.44 15.99 15.92
N TRP A 175 -38.93 14.87 16.41
CA TRP A 175 -39.31 14.35 17.71
C TRP A 175 -38.76 15.29 18.80
N GLN A 176 -39.65 15.96 19.55
CA GLN A 176 -39.25 16.89 20.60
C GLN A 176 -39.08 16.15 21.93
N LEU A 177 -37.94 16.37 22.58
CA LEU A 177 -37.77 15.94 23.97
C LEU A 177 -38.56 16.84 24.88
N PRO A 178 -39.22 16.30 25.94
CA PRO A 178 -40.01 17.12 26.83
C PRO A 178 -39.13 18.17 27.53
N ALA A 179 -39.55 19.43 27.48
CA ALA A 179 -38.96 20.50 28.26
C ALA A 179 -39.24 20.29 29.75
N MET A 180 -38.38 20.80 30.59
CA MET A 180 -38.58 20.75 32.05
C MET A 180 -39.80 21.54 32.41
N PRO A 181 -40.81 20.97 33.15
CA PRO A 181 -42.03 21.69 33.49
C PRO A 181 -41.75 22.93 34.32
N LEU A 182 -42.25 24.08 33.88
CA LEU A 182 -42.09 25.39 34.58
C LEU A 182 -42.73 25.42 35.96
N GLN A 183 -43.67 24.52 36.23
CA GLN A 183 -44.40 24.40 37.49
C GLN A 183 -43.59 23.77 38.65
N LEU A 184 -42.39 23.19 38.33
CA LEU A 184 -41.53 22.62 39.36
C LEU A 184 -40.91 23.71 40.25
N PRO A 185 -40.66 23.41 41.55
CA PRO A 185 -39.95 24.30 42.45
C PRO A 185 -38.60 24.74 41.87
N TYR A 186 -38.18 25.96 42.17
CA TYR A 186 -36.94 26.53 41.66
C TYR A 186 -35.73 25.64 41.92
N ALA A 187 -35.62 25.08 43.13
CA ALA A 187 -34.52 24.17 43.49
C ALA A 187 -34.47 22.92 42.62
N VAL A 188 -35.64 22.32 42.30
CA VAL A 188 -35.74 21.14 41.43
C VAL A 188 -35.33 21.48 40.00
N ARG A 189 -35.69 22.64 39.47
CA ARG A 189 -35.28 23.13 38.17
C ARG A 189 -33.76 23.38 38.10
N MET A 190 -33.17 23.94 39.16
CA MET A 190 -31.71 24.14 39.22
C MET A 190 -30.97 22.84 39.32
N LEU A 191 -31.45 21.87 40.11
CA LEU A 191 -30.89 20.51 40.16
C LEU A 191 -30.95 19.84 38.78
N GLY A 192 -32.08 19.88 38.10
CA GLY A 192 -32.23 19.31 36.74
C GLY A 192 -31.30 19.95 35.69
N ARG A 193 -31.09 21.28 35.77
CA ARG A 193 -30.11 21.98 34.94
C ARG A 193 -28.69 21.52 35.24
N GLY A 194 -28.35 21.35 36.52
CA GLY A 194 -27.06 20.84 36.96
C GLY A 194 -26.79 19.38 36.43
N VAL A 195 -27.80 18.52 36.56
CA VAL A 195 -27.73 17.15 36.04
C VAL A 195 -27.54 17.14 34.52
N PHE A 196 -28.28 17.99 33.80
CA PHE A 196 -28.12 18.10 32.35
C PHE A 196 -26.72 18.57 31.94
N LEU A 197 -26.18 19.61 32.60
CA LEU A 197 -24.82 20.10 32.33
C LEU A 197 -23.76 19.07 32.68
N PHE A 198 -23.91 18.33 33.78
CA PHE A 198 -23.05 17.25 34.16
C PHE A 198 -23.11 16.09 33.14
N GLY A 199 -24.33 15.80 32.64
CA GLY A 199 -24.49 14.83 31.54
C GLY A 199 -23.78 15.24 30.24
N LEU A 200 -23.83 16.53 29.89
CA LEU A 200 -23.09 17.09 28.75
C LEU A 200 -21.56 17.01 28.96
N TYR A 201 -21.11 17.24 30.19
CA TYR A 201 -19.68 17.05 30.52
C TYR A 201 -19.25 15.59 30.33
N LEU A 202 -19.96 14.61 30.90
CA LEU A 202 -19.70 13.21 30.72
C LEU A 202 -19.75 12.80 29.23
N TRP A 203 -20.73 13.32 28.50
CA TRP A 203 -20.83 13.10 27.06
C TRP A 203 -19.64 13.66 26.30
N SER A 204 -19.10 14.82 26.67
CA SER A 204 -17.88 15.36 26.05
C SER A 204 -16.67 14.48 26.30
N LEU A 205 -16.55 13.88 27.49
CA LEU A 205 -15.50 12.89 27.77
C LEU A 205 -15.62 11.64 26.89
N LEU A 206 -16.84 11.10 26.73
CA LEU A 206 -17.08 9.94 25.84
C LEU A 206 -16.68 10.23 24.39
N ILE A 207 -16.92 11.43 23.89
CA ILE A 207 -16.46 11.84 22.55
C ILE A 207 -14.93 11.92 22.51
N THR A 208 -14.32 12.56 23.50
CA THR A 208 -12.87 12.81 23.52
C THR A 208 -12.07 11.50 23.64
N PHE A 209 -12.52 10.58 24.52
CA PHE A 209 -11.78 9.37 24.86
C PHE A 209 -12.33 8.09 24.19
N GLY A 210 -12.96 8.21 23.02
CA GLY A 210 -13.40 7.04 22.28
C GLY A 210 -14.31 6.12 23.10
N GLY A 211 -15.45 6.66 23.58
CA GLY A 211 -16.42 5.90 24.39
C GLY A 211 -15.93 5.54 25.81
N SER A 212 -14.94 6.25 26.35
CA SER A 212 -14.46 6.17 27.72
C SER A 212 -14.66 7.48 28.48
N LEU A 213 -14.52 7.43 29.80
CA LEU A 213 -14.59 8.61 30.67
C LEU A 213 -13.20 9.11 31.09
N ASP A 214 -12.15 8.36 30.78
CA ASP A 214 -10.77 8.69 31.08
C ASP A 214 -9.83 8.32 29.93
N TRP A 215 -8.62 8.91 29.94
CA TRP A 215 -7.62 8.71 28.90
C TRP A 215 -6.93 7.35 28.95
N GLN A 216 -6.85 6.69 30.12
CA GLN A 216 -6.15 5.40 30.28
C GLN A 216 -6.91 4.26 29.62
N THR A 217 -8.23 4.38 29.53
CA THR A 217 -9.10 3.39 28.91
C THR A 217 -9.62 3.86 27.55
N ALA A 218 -9.06 4.95 26.99
CA ALA A 218 -9.43 5.49 25.70
C ALA A 218 -9.19 4.47 24.57
N VAL A 219 -10.05 4.51 23.56
CA VAL A 219 -9.88 3.76 22.32
C VAL A 219 -9.66 4.73 21.18
N ASP A 220 -8.56 4.54 20.48
CA ASP A 220 -8.19 5.25 19.26
C ASP A 220 -7.79 4.27 18.14
N TRP A 221 -7.41 4.80 16.99
CA TRP A 221 -7.04 3.97 15.85
C TRP A 221 -5.73 3.16 16.06
N GLU A 222 -4.86 3.58 16.99
CA GLU A 222 -3.59 2.90 17.29
C GLU A 222 -3.82 1.64 18.15
N ASN A 223 -4.76 1.70 19.08
CA ASN A 223 -5.02 0.63 20.06
C ASN A 223 -6.32 -0.15 19.83
N ALA A 224 -7.04 0.13 18.72
CA ALA A 224 -8.35 -0.48 18.48
C ALA A 224 -8.27 -1.96 18.11
N GLY A 225 -7.25 -2.38 17.35
CA GLY A 225 -7.11 -3.74 16.81
C GLY A 225 -6.63 -4.74 17.83
N VAL A 226 -7.55 -5.50 18.43
CA VAL A 226 -7.27 -6.45 19.54
C VAL A 226 -7.84 -7.85 19.34
N THR A 227 -8.50 -8.09 18.21
CA THR A 227 -8.99 -9.42 17.87
C THR A 227 -7.88 -10.24 17.20
N ARG A 228 -8.05 -11.56 17.15
CA ARG A 228 -7.14 -12.47 16.47
C ARG A 228 -7.31 -12.48 14.94
N ASP A 229 -8.28 -11.74 14.45
CA ASP A 229 -8.68 -11.71 13.06
C ASP A 229 -8.36 -10.36 12.43
N ALA A 230 -7.55 -10.37 11.36
CA ALA A 230 -7.09 -9.16 10.69
C ALA A 230 -8.25 -8.37 10.04
N PHE A 231 -9.25 -9.07 9.45
CA PHE A 231 -10.42 -8.41 8.88
C PHE A 231 -11.25 -7.71 9.95
N LEU A 232 -11.49 -8.37 11.09
CA LEU A 232 -12.24 -7.76 12.19
C LEU A 232 -11.50 -6.55 12.77
N ASN A 233 -10.18 -6.61 12.91
CA ASN A 233 -9.38 -5.47 13.36
C ASN A 233 -9.52 -4.26 12.41
N GLU A 234 -9.52 -4.48 11.11
CA GLU A 234 -9.79 -3.43 10.12
C GLU A 234 -11.26 -2.96 10.17
N ALA A 235 -12.20 -3.86 10.48
CA ALA A 235 -13.62 -3.53 10.60
C ALA A 235 -13.97 -2.71 11.86
N ILE A 236 -13.12 -2.70 12.90
CA ILE A 236 -13.28 -1.86 14.09
C ILE A 236 -13.32 -0.38 13.72
N LEU A 237 -12.45 0.06 12.82
CA LEU A 237 -12.42 1.45 12.37
C LEU A 237 -13.66 1.75 11.51
N ASP A 238 -14.35 2.85 11.79
CA ASP A 238 -15.27 3.43 10.82
C ASP A 238 -14.49 4.16 9.72
N ASP A 239 -15.17 4.50 8.63
CA ASP A 239 -14.54 5.06 7.44
C ASP A 239 -13.79 6.36 7.70
N LEU A 240 -14.26 7.18 8.65
CA LEU A 240 -13.59 8.44 9.02
C LEU A 240 -12.33 8.19 9.85
N GLN A 241 -12.36 7.23 10.77
CA GLN A 241 -11.17 6.83 11.54
C GLN A 241 -10.13 6.19 10.64
N ALA A 242 -10.56 5.39 9.66
CA ALA A 242 -9.66 4.80 8.69
C ALA A 242 -8.96 5.87 7.82
N VAL A 243 -9.71 6.86 7.31
CA VAL A 243 -9.15 8.01 6.57
C VAL A 243 -8.21 8.82 7.47
N TYR A 244 -8.59 9.08 8.73
CA TYR A 244 -7.74 9.81 9.68
C TYR A 244 -6.45 9.06 9.99
N ARG A 245 -6.52 7.73 10.17
CA ARG A 245 -5.34 6.86 10.31
C ARG A 245 -4.41 7.02 9.11
N GLY A 246 -4.95 6.86 7.89
CA GLY A 246 -4.17 7.01 6.66
C GLY A 246 -3.48 8.36 6.56
N TYR A 247 -4.19 9.45 6.84
CA TYR A 247 -3.64 10.80 6.85
C TYR A 247 -2.52 10.97 7.89
N THR A 248 -2.76 10.51 9.13
CA THR A 248 -1.79 10.64 10.21
C THR A 248 -0.53 9.80 9.96
N MET A 249 -0.71 8.57 9.47
CA MET A 249 0.41 7.70 9.12
C MET A 249 1.23 8.29 7.99
N ASN A 250 0.59 8.82 6.94
CA ASN A 250 1.29 9.50 5.86
C ASN A 250 2.09 10.69 6.38
N GLY A 251 1.50 11.53 7.22
CA GLY A 251 2.19 12.68 7.82
C GLY A 251 3.36 12.27 8.72
N ARG A 252 3.23 11.19 9.50
CA ARG A 252 4.33 10.66 10.33
C ARG A 252 5.49 10.15 9.49
N LEU A 253 5.21 9.42 8.41
CA LEU A 253 6.24 8.93 7.50
C LEU A 253 6.96 10.06 6.75
N GLU A 254 6.25 11.13 6.39
CA GLU A 254 6.86 12.30 5.78
C GLU A 254 7.68 13.15 6.80
N ALA A 255 7.19 13.29 8.03
CA ALA A 255 7.78 14.15 9.05
C ALA A 255 9.03 13.56 9.68
N CYS A 256 9.06 12.25 9.89
CA CYS A 256 10.19 11.51 10.46
C CYS A 256 10.52 10.31 9.57
N ASN A 257 11.62 9.62 9.84
CA ASN A 257 11.99 8.39 9.13
C ASN A 257 11.03 7.20 9.39
N GLY A 258 9.87 7.45 9.98
CA GLY A 258 8.91 6.44 10.41
C GLY A 258 9.35 5.65 11.66
N LEU A 259 10.59 5.86 12.12
CA LEU A 259 11.24 5.10 13.17
C LEU A 259 11.78 5.99 14.32
N ASN A 260 11.70 7.32 14.16
CA ASN A 260 12.16 8.32 15.16
C ASN A 260 13.64 8.19 15.61
N PHE A 261 14.52 7.82 14.70
CA PHE A 261 15.95 7.72 14.99
C PHE A 261 16.66 9.07 14.93
N THR A 262 17.62 9.25 15.83
CA THR A 262 18.62 10.32 15.77
C THR A 262 19.66 10.05 14.67
N THR A 263 20.44 11.06 14.31
CA THR A 263 21.54 10.90 13.34
C THR A 263 22.61 9.92 13.82
N ASP A 264 22.91 9.91 15.13
CA ASP A 264 23.87 8.97 15.71
C ASP A 264 23.36 7.52 15.60
N GLU A 265 22.08 7.28 15.89
CA GLU A 265 21.48 5.96 15.73
C GLU A 265 21.45 5.51 14.26
N ILE A 266 21.15 6.41 13.31
CA ILE A 266 21.21 6.08 11.87
C ILE A 266 22.62 5.72 11.44
N ARG A 267 23.65 6.45 11.93
CA ARG A 267 25.06 6.13 11.68
C ARG A 267 25.42 4.74 12.19
N ASP A 268 25.06 4.44 13.44
CA ASP A 268 25.34 3.16 14.06
C ASP A 268 24.63 2.00 13.32
N LEU A 269 23.38 2.19 12.90
CA LEU A 269 22.62 1.22 12.08
C LEU A 269 23.30 0.98 10.73
N ALA A 270 23.74 2.05 10.03
CA ALA A 270 24.43 1.94 8.75
C ALA A 270 25.81 1.23 8.89
N ALA A 271 26.53 1.54 9.94
CA ALA A 271 27.80 0.90 10.28
C ALA A 271 27.61 -0.60 10.57
N ASN A 272 26.63 -0.96 11.39
CA ASN A 272 26.30 -2.35 11.73
C ASN A 272 25.89 -3.16 10.49
N LEU A 273 25.05 -2.58 9.60
CA LEU A 273 24.63 -3.23 8.35
C LEU A 273 25.82 -3.68 7.50
N THR A 274 26.93 -2.98 7.57
CA THR A 274 28.10 -3.18 6.71
C THR A 274 29.32 -3.73 7.44
N GLY A 275 29.25 -3.87 8.76
CA GLY A 275 30.37 -4.30 9.59
C GLY A 275 31.53 -3.28 9.62
N ARG A 276 31.28 -2.01 9.31
CA ARG A 276 32.27 -0.92 9.33
C ARG A 276 32.22 -0.18 10.65
N PRO A 277 33.32 0.50 11.07
CA PRO A 277 33.29 1.39 12.23
C PRO A 277 32.32 2.56 12.00
N ALA A 278 31.61 2.99 13.04
CA ALA A 278 30.74 4.16 13.03
C ALA A 278 31.54 5.45 13.24
N ASP A 279 32.44 5.79 12.31
CA ASP A 279 33.45 6.84 12.44
C ASP A 279 33.23 8.02 11.48
N THR A 280 32.18 8.02 10.69
CA THR A 280 31.88 9.11 9.76
C THR A 280 30.36 9.36 9.67
N ASP A 281 29.97 10.62 9.43
CA ASP A 281 28.59 11.03 9.17
C ASP A 281 28.20 10.93 7.70
N ASP A 282 29.10 10.45 6.83
CA ASP A 282 28.82 10.22 5.41
C ASP A 282 28.23 8.83 5.19
N LEU A 283 26.92 8.76 4.92
CA LEU A 283 26.21 7.50 4.65
C LEU A 283 26.75 6.77 3.42
N ASP A 284 27.23 7.49 2.40
CA ASP A 284 27.74 6.87 1.18
C ASP A 284 29.01 6.05 1.46
N HIS A 285 29.76 6.37 2.53
CA HIS A 285 30.86 5.55 3.02
C HIS A 285 30.41 4.14 3.41
N TYR A 286 29.25 4.01 4.07
CA TYR A 286 28.73 2.71 4.49
C TYR A 286 28.10 1.90 3.35
N LEU A 287 27.75 2.54 2.23
CA LEU A 287 27.16 1.86 1.07
C LEU A 287 28.20 1.25 0.12
N GLN A 288 29.49 1.57 0.28
CA GLN A 288 30.57 1.07 -0.56
C GLN A 288 30.74 -0.46 -0.44
N ARG A 289 30.89 -1.13 -1.55
CA ARG A 289 31.10 -2.59 -1.68
C ARG A 289 32.19 -2.87 -2.70
N GLU A 290 32.80 -4.05 -2.60
CA GLU A 290 33.70 -4.60 -3.62
C GLU A 290 33.22 -5.99 -4.03
N ALA A 291 33.08 -6.20 -5.33
CA ALA A 291 32.67 -7.49 -5.88
C ALA A 291 33.72 -8.59 -5.59
N GLN A 292 33.25 -9.76 -5.20
CA GLN A 292 34.11 -10.90 -4.87
C GLN A 292 34.67 -11.61 -6.10
N GLY A 293 34.16 -11.28 -7.29
CA GLY A 293 34.53 -11.84 -8.58
C GLY A 293 33.36 -12.53 -9.27
N ALA A 294 33.36 -12.47 -10.57
CA ALA A 294 32.28 -13.00 -11.40
C ALA A 294 32.00 -14.49 -11.13
N GLN A 295 30.72 -14.85 -11.04
CA GLN A 295 30.23 -16.22 -10.88
C GLN A 295 29.77 -16.81 -12.21
N VAL A 296 29.40 -15.94 -13.16
CA VAL A 296 29.06 -16.30 -14.54
C VAL A 296 29.95 -15.52 -15.51
N GLU A 297 30.10 -16.00 -16.71
CA GLU A 297 30.76 -15.23 -17.76
C GLU A 297 29.96 -13.94 -18.01
N LYS A 298 30.68 -12.81 -18.17
CA LYS A 298 30.07 -11.52 -18.40
C LYS A 298 29.14 -11.54 -19.60
N PRO A 299 27.82 -11.40 -19.45
CA PRO A 299 26.88 -11.46 -20.55
C PRO A 299 26.99 -10.22 -21.44
N GLN A 300 26.62 -10.38 -22.72
CA GLN A 300 26.50 -9.27 -23.66
C GLN A 300 25.23 -8.41 -23.31
N GLN A 301 24.12 -9.06 -22.97
CA GLN A 301 22.89 -8.39 -22.57
C GLN A 301 22.49 -8.79 -21.15
N VAL A 302 22.05 -7.81 -20.38
CA VAL A 302 21.41 -8.03 -19.09
C VAL A 302 20.00 -7.48 -19.17
N PHE A 303 19.00 -8.30 -18.84
CA PHE A 303 17.61 -7.90 -18.76
C PHE A 303 17.12 -7.99 -17.32
N VAL A 304 16.45 -6.95 -16.84
CA VAL A 304 15.66 -6.96 -15.62
C VAL A 304 14.20 -6.71 -16.02
N ILE A 305 13.39 -7.74 -15.92
CA ILE A 305 11.98 -7.67 -16.30
C ILE A 305 11.17 -7.49 -15.03
N ILE A 306 10.47 -6.36 -14.93
CA ILE A 306 9.55 -6.03 -13.85
C ILE A 306 8.15 -6.29 -14.40
N SER A 307 7.48 -7.33 -13.91
CA SER A 307 6.18 -7.74 -14.43
C SER A 307 5.04 -7.26 -13.52
N GLU A 308 4.09 -6.58 -14.14
CA GLU A 308 2.92 -5.97 -13.49
C GLU A 308 2.09 -7.01 -12.71
N SER A 309 1.90 -6.73 -11.40
CA SER A 309 1.07 -7.55 -10.49
C SER A 309 1.39 -9.06 -10.53
N TYR A 310 2.67 -9.39 -10.74
CA TYR A 310 3.12 -10.78 -10.93
C TYR A 310 3.48 -11.41 -9.57
N ALA A 311 2.44 -11.90 -8.87
CA ALA A 311 2.57 -12.53 -7.56
C ALA A 311 3.21 -13.92 -7.63
N ASN A 312 3.76 -14.37 -6.51
CA ASN A 312 4.37 -15.70 -6.39
C ASN A 312 3.35 -16.81 -6.11
N TRP A 313 2.19 -16.50 -5.53
CA TRP A 313 1.23 -17.53 -5.11
C TRP A 313 0.80 -18.50 -6.24
N PRO A 314 0.64 -18.09 -7.53
CA PRO A 314 0.29 -19.04 -8.60
C PRO A 314 1.40 -20.06 -8.88
N LEU A 315 2.64 -19.79 -8.44
CA LEU A 315 3.75 -20.73 -8.55
C LEU A 315 3.78 -21.77 -7.42
N LEU A 316 2.98 -21.64 -6.37
CA LEU A 316 2.89 -22.63 -5.30
C LEU A 316 2.21 -23.91 -5.79
N ASP A 317 2.65 -25.05 -5.29
CA ASP A 317 2.19 -26.37 -5.74
C ASP A 317 0.68 -26.56 -5.61
N LYS A 318 0.06 -25.97 -4.58
CA LYS A 318 -1.39 -26.07 -4.34
C LYS A 318 -2.25 -25.41 -5.42
N TYR A 319 -1.66 -24.54 -6.25
CA TYR A 319 -2.35 -23.83 -7.33
C TYR A 319 -1.95 -24.32 -8.73
N GLN A 320 -1.14 -25.37 -8.84
CA GLN A 320 -0.66 -25.86 -10.12
C GLN A 320 -1.76 -26.28 -11.09
N ASP A 321 -2.89 -26.79 -10.58
CA ASP A 321 -4.03 -27.26 -11.39
C ASP A 321 -4.78 -26.12 -12.10
N LEU A 322 -4.55 -24.87 -11.71
CA LEU A 322 -5.07 -23.69 -12.41
C LEU A 322 -4.39 -23.46 -13.76
N HIS A 323 -3.14 -23.92 -13.94
CA HIS A 323 -2.36 -23.76 -15.18
C HIS A 323 -2.20 -22.32 -15.66
N ILE A 324 -2.22 -21.35 -14.73
CA ILE A 324 -2.08 -19.92 -15.06
C ILE A 324 -0.62 -19.43 -15.00
N ALA A 325 0.29 -20.23 -14.44
CA ALA A 325 1.72 -19.93 -14.29
C ALA A 325 2.61 -21.00 -14.93
N ASP A 326 2.11 -21.78 -15.88
CA ASP A 326 2.84 -22.88 -16.52
C ASP A 326 4.06 -22.39 -17.32
N GLY A 327 3.99 -21.18 -17.86
CA GLY A 327 5.10 -20.55 -18.57
C GLY A 327 6.31 -20.39 -17.66
N MET A 328 6.16 -19.75 -16.52
CA MET A 328 7.25 -19.51 -15.57
C MET A 328 7.68 -20.79 -14.86
N ARG A 329 6.76 -21.68 -14.51
CA ARG A 329 7.12 -23.01 -13.99
C ARG A 329 8.08 -23.75 -14.95
N SER A 330 7.83 -23.65 -16.27
CA SER A 330 8.71 -24.25 -17.27
C SER A 330 10.08 -23.59 -17.34
N ILE A 331 10.17 -22.26 -17.22
CA ILE A 331 11.44 -21.52 -17.17
C ILE A 331 12.22 -21.89 -15.89
N ILE A 332 11.55 -21.87 -14.74
CA ILE A 332 12.17 -22.27 -13.45
C ILE A 332 12.71 -23.70 -13.52
N ALA A 333 12.06 -24.61 -14.23
CA ALA A 333 12.49 -25.99 -14.36
C ALA A 333 13.75 -26.19 -15.29
N GLU A 334 14.07 -25.20 -16.10
CA GLU A 334 15.24 -25.27 -17.00
C GLU A 334 16.56 -25.33 -16.17
N PRO A 335 17.59 -26.07 -16.68
CA PRO A 335 18.85 -26.23 -15.95
C PRO A 335 19.67 -24.94 -15.82
N ASP A 336 19.47 -24.00 -16.73
CA ASP A 336 20.09 -22.67 -16.77
C ASP A 336 19.21 -21.60 -16.11
N SER A 337 18.41 -21.99 -15.13
CA SER A 337 17.55 -21.12 -14.34
C SER A 337 17.66 -21.44 -12.86
N ASP A 338 17.55 -20.40 -12.01
CA ASP A 338 17.44 -20.54 -10.56
C ASP A 338 16.35 -19.62 -10.02
N TYR A 339 15.82 -19.92 -8.84
CA TYR A 339 14.62 -19.27 -8.31
C TYR A 339 14.72 -19.06 -6.80
N CYS A 340 14.50 -17.83 -6.35
CA CYS A 340 14.29 -17.48 -4.96
C CYS A 340 12.79 -17.30 -4.72
N ARG A 341 12.24 -18.11 -3.80
CA ARG A 341 10.83 -18.13 -3.48
C ARG A 341 10.43 -17.12 -2.43
N SER A 342 11.38 -16.55 -1.69
CA SER A 342 11.16 -15.62 -0.59
C SER A 342 11.68 -14.25 -0.95
N PHE A 343 10.86 -13.47 -1.68
CA PHE A 343 11.29 -12.20 -2.21
C PHE A 343 10.18 -11.13 -2.15
N LEU A 344 10.47 -9.99 -1.53
CA LEU A 344 9.51 -8.92 -1.34
C LEU A 344 9.58 -7.85 -2.44
N PRO A 345 8.43 -7.31 -2.88
CA PRO A 345 8.40 -6.07 -3.62
C PRO A 345 8.89 -4.92 -2.75
N ASN A 346 9.40 -3.86 -3.35
CA ASN A 346 9.86 -2.66 -2.62
C ASN A 346 8.71 -1.94 -1.90
N GLY A 347 7.55 -1.90 -2.56
CA GLY A 347 6.32 -1.32 -2.02
C GLY A 347 5.08 -1.96 -2.61
N ALA A 348 3.93 -1.35 -2.38
CA ALA A 348 2.63 -1.87 -2.83
C ALA A 348 2.17 -1.28 -4.18
N SER A 349 3.10 -0.69 -4.95
CA SER A 349 2.80 -0.04 -6.23
C SER A 349 3.98 -0.15 -7.20
N THR A 350 3.67 -0.08 -8.49
CA THR A 350 4.65 -0.15 -9.57
C THR A 350 5.73 0.93 -9.44
N VAL A 351 5.36 2.16 -9.05
CA VAL A 351 6.35 3.23 -8.86
C VAL A 351 7.35 2.92 -7.76
N SER A 352 6.92 2.26 -6.67
CA SER A 352 7.83 1.79 -5.60
C SER A 352 8.80 0.74 -6.11
N ALA A 353 8.35 -0.22 -6.92
CA ALA A 353 9.20 -1.23 -7.53
C ALA A 353 10.26 -0.60 -8.45
N VAL A 354 9.83 0.31 -9.33
CA VAL A 354 10.74 1.03 -10.22
C VAL A 354 11.78 1.82 -9.43
N THR A 355 11.35 2.56 -8.39
CA THR A 355 12.30 3.34 -7.57
C THR A 355 13.29 2.42 -6.85
N GLY A 356 12.87 1.26 -6.33
CA GLY A 356 13.75 0.26 -5.73
C GLY A 356 14.80 -0.27 -6.69
N VAL A 357 14.41 -0.70 -7.89
CA VAL A 357 15.33 -1.24 -8.91
C VAL A 357 16.24 -0.16 -9.47
N VAL A 358 15.73 1.05 -9.69
CA VAL A 358 16.48 2.16 -10.30
C VAL A 358 17.46 2.77 -9.30
N THR A 359 17.06 3.00 -8.06
CA THR A 359 17.89 3.70 -7.05
C THR A 359 18.59 2.78 -6.07
N GLY A 360 18.11 1.56 -5.85
CA GLY A 360 18.61 0.65 -4.81
C GLY A 360 18.20 1.04 -3.38
N PHE A 361 17.21 1.95 -3.21
CA PHE A 361 16.64 2.30 -1.91
C PHE A 361 15.31 1.62 -1.66
N ALA A 362 15.11 1.21 -0.41
CA ALA A 362 13.82 0.71 0.04
C ALA A 362 12.77 1.83 0.06
N ASP A 363 11.52 1.47 -0.21
CA ASP A 363 10.41 2.41 -0.08
C ASP A 363 10.29 2.87 1.38
N ALA A 364 10.41 4.16 1.58
CA ALA A 364 10.27 4.84 2.85
C ALA A 364 9.10 5.85 2.81
N ASN A 365 8.09 5.56 2.00
CA ASN A 365 6.95 6.44 1.73
C ASN A 365 7.36 7.82 1.20
N LEU A 366 8.46 7.85 0.44
CA LEU A 366 8.91 9.04 -0.28
C LEU A 366 8.62 8.86 -1.76
N TYR A 367 7.91 9.80 -2.35
CA TYR A 367 7.66 9.83 -3.79
C TYR A 367 8.88 10.38 -4.52
N LEU A 368 9.91 9.55 -4.72
CA LEU A 368 11.18 9.94 -5.34
C LEU A 368 10.98 10.54 -6.74
N THR A 369 10.00 10.06 -7.48
CA THR A 369 9.67 10.58 -8.82
C THR A 369 9.15 12.02 -8.83
N THR A 370 8.80 12.57 -7.66
CA THR A 370 8.35 13.96 -7.51
C THR A 370 9.31 14.85 -6.73
N MET A 371 10.32 14.25 -6.05
CA MET A 371 11.26 14.98 -5.21
C MET A 371 12.35 15.66 -6.02
N PRO A 372 12.60 16.99 -5.86
CA PRO A 372 13.65 17.70 -6.58
C PRO A 372 15.05 17.07 -6.39
N GLU A 373 15.34 16.53 -5.21
CA GLU A 373 16.61 15.91 -4.86
C GLU A 373 16.93 14.72 -5.77
N ALA A 374 15.92 13.93 -6.15
CA ALA A 374 16.06 12.79 -7.04
C ALA A 374 16.35 13.17 -8.51
N PHE A 375 16.23 14.45 -8.86
CA PHE A 375 16.52 14.97 -10.20
C PHE A 375 17.81 15.80 -10.28
N ALA A 376 18.48 16.03 -9.16
CA ALA A 376 19.70 16.82 -9.12
C ALA A 376 20.90 16.05 -9.68
N GLU A 377 21.06 14.79 -9.23
CA GLU A 377 22.11 13.87 -9.68
C GLU A 377 21.66 12.42 -9.40
N PRO A 378 22.20 11.42 -10.10
CA PRO A 378 21.94 10.03 -9.79
C PRO A 378 22.37 9.68 -8.37
N TYR A 379 21.57 8.90 -7.67
CA TYR A 379 22.01 8.34 -6.38
C TYR A 379 23.20 7.40 -6.57
N PRO A 380 24.13 7.32 -5.61
CA PRO A 380 25.33 6.49 -5.75
C PRO A 380 25.03 4.99 -5.90
N THR A 381 23.88 4.56 -5.38
CA THR A 381 23.35 3.19 -5.50
C THR A 381 22.57 2.94 -6.78
N ALA A 382 22.35 3.97 -7.61
CA ALA A 382 21.55 3.85 -8.84
C ALA A 382 22.13 2.79 -9.79
N SER A 383 21.26 1.97 -10.37
CA SER A 383 21.62 0.85 -11.21
C SER A 383 22.37 1.25 -12.49
N ALA A 384 21.86 2.23 -13.23
CA ALA A 384 22.40 2.63 -14.51
C ALA A 384 23.88 3.05 -14.45
N PRO A 385 24.32 4.01 -13.61
CA PRO A 385 25.73 4.40 -13.56
C PRO A 385 26.68 3.26 -13.17
N GLN A 386 26.22 2.29 -12.39
CA GLN A 386 27.04 1.15 -11.98
C GLN A 386 27.24 0.15 -13.12
N LEU A 387 26.18 -0.13 -13.90
CA LEU A 387 26.28 -0.99 -15.07
C LEU A 387 27.06 -0.30 -16.21
N GLN A 388 26.99 1.02 -16.34
CA GLN A 388 27.82 1.79 -17.28
C GLN A 388 29.31 1.66 -16.98
N LYS A 389 29.72 1.63 -15.70
CA LYS A 389 31.11 1.36 -15.30
C LYS A 389 31.59 -0.01 -15.76
N LEU A 390 30.71 -0.97 -15.95
CA LEU A 390 30.99 -2.27 -16.54
C LEU A 390 30.91 -2.27 -18.08
N GLY A 391 30.59 -1.13 -18.70
CA GLY A 391 30.56 -0.96 -20.16
C GLY A 391 29.22 -1.30 -20.81
N TYR A 392 28.14 -1.32 -20.06
CA TYR A 392 26.78 -1.53 -20.60
C TYR A 392 26.15 -0.20 -20.99
N ARG A 393 25.47 -0.12 -22.12
CA ARG A 393 24.46 0.90 -22.41
C ARG A 393 23.23 0.63 -21.57
N THR A 394 22.58 1.66 -21.08
CA THR A 394 21.47 1.54 -20.16
C THR A 394 20.15 2.02 -20.76
N ASN A 395 19.21 1.10 -20.89
CA ASN A 395 17.91 1.31 -21.52
C ASN A 395 16.80 0.98 -20.54
N PHE A 396 15.76 1.81 -20.53
CA PHE A 396 14.51 1.54 -19.81
C PHE A 396 13.37 1.47 -20.83
N TRP A 397 12.62 0.35 -20.81
CA TRP A 397 11.52 0.06 -21.72
C TRP A 397 10.22 -0.01 -20.92
N TYR A 398 9.26 0.80 -21.26
CA TYR A 398 8.01 0.89 -20.54
C TYR A 398 6.80 0.79 -21.49
N ALA A 399 5.88 -0.12 -21.20
CA ALA A 399 4.64 -0.29 -21.98
C ALA A 399 3.72 0.94 -21.92
N GLY A 400 3.80 1.74 -20.87
CA GLY A 400 2.95 2.88 -20.61
C GLY A 400 3.50 4.23 -21.10
N PRO A 401 2.82 5.34 -20.77
CA PRO A 401 3.25 6.67 -21.15
C PRO A 401 4.43 7.18 -20.29
N ALA A 402 5.42 7.83 -20.91
CA ALA A 402 6.60 8.38 -20.22
C ALA A 402 6.27 9.40 -19.11
N THR A 403 5.10 10.02 -19.19
CA THR A 403 4.63 11.03 -18.25
C THR A 403 4.02 10.46 -16.99
N TRP A 404 3.62 9.18 -17.00
CA TRP A 404 3.10 8.53 -15.81
C TRP A 404 4.13 8.59 -14.67
N GLU A 405 3.73 9.08 -13.50
CA GLU A 405 4.62 9.26 -12.32
C GLU A 405 5.98 9.93 -12.66
N ARG A 406 6.06 10.66 -13.78
CA ARG A 406 7.30 11.26 -14.30
C ARG A 406 8.43 10.22 -14.55
N ILE A 407 8.07 8.96 -14.75
CA ILE A 407 9.02 7.83 -14.81
C ILE A 407 10.12 8.02 -15.86
N GLY A 408 9.79 8.58 -17.04
CA GLY A 408 10.77 8.86 -18.08
C GLY A 408 11.83 9.87 -17.64
N ALA A 409 11.41 10.99 -17.05
CA ALA A 409 12.33 12.00 -16.54
C ALA A 409 13.14 11.49 -15.34
N PHE A 410 12.50 10.74 -14.45
CA PHE A 410 13.14 10.18 -13.26
C PHE A 410 14.24 9.18 -13.62
N THR A 411 13.97 8.20 -14.48
CA THR A 411 14.95 7.19 -14.88
C THR A 411 16.14 7.82 -15.60
N GLN A 412 15.91 8.81 -16.46
CA GLN A 412 16.98 9.57 -17.10
C GLN A 412 17.81 10.37 -16.08
N ALA A 413 17.16 11.00 -15.08
CA ALA A 413 17.86 11.68 -13.99
C ALA A 413 18.69 10.72 -13.15
N GLN A 414 18.29 9.44 -13.07
CA GLN A 414 19.05 8.38 -12.41
C GLN A 414 20.08 7.69 -13.33
N GLY A 415 20.36 8.26 -14.49
CA GLY A 415 21.49 7.89 -15.34
C GLY A 415 21.19 6.94 -16.48
N TYR A 416 19.93 6.55 -16.73
CA TYR A 416 19.59 5.77 -17.93
C TYR A 416 19.81 6.62 -19.19
N GLU A 417 20.53 6.08 -20.16
CA GLU A 417 20.85 6.77 -21.42
C GLU A 417 19.64 6.86 -22.34
N HIS A 418 18.82 5.81 -22.34
CA HIS A 418 17.63 5.74 -23.18
C HIS A 418 16.40 5.32 -22.38
N PHE A 419 15.28 5.97 -22.70
CA PHE A 419 13.97 5.63 -22.19
C PHE A 419 13.01 5.48 -23.38
N TYR A 420 12.42 4.32 -23.50
CA TYR A 420 11.45 3.98 -24.54
C TYR A 420 10.08 3.74 -23.89
N SER A 421 9.04 4.29 -24.47
CA SER A 421 7.68 4.24 -23.95
C SER A 421 6.67 3.91 -25.05
N ARG A 422 5.41 3.73 -24.67
CA ARG A 422 4.33 3.54 -25.65
C ARG A 422 4.34 4.56 -26.78
N GLY A 423 4.75 5.81 -26.49
CA GLY A 423 4.83 6.87 -27.51
C GLY A 423 5.80 6.57 -28.65
N ASP A 424 6.81 5.72 -28.40
CA ASP A 424 7.83 5.33 -29.37
C ASP A 424 7.41 4.09 -30.19
N PHE A 425 6.38 3.34 -29.76
CA PHE A 425 5.97 2.05 -30.35
C PHE A 425 4.90 2.18 -31.45
N GLY A 426 4.43 3.39 -31.74
CA GLY A 426 3.37 3.63 -32.72
C GLY A 426 1.98 3.23 -32.20
N GLU A 427 1.03 3.05 -33.14
CA GLU A 427 -0.32 2.64 -32.80
C GLU A 427 -0.40 1.12 -32.64
N VAL A 428 -0.39 0.67 -31.37
CA VAL A 428 -0.51 -0.76 -30.99
C VAL A 428 -1.66 -0.93 -30.01
N PRO A 429 -2.31 -2.12 -29.97
CA PRO A 429 -3.35 -2.43 -28.98
C PRO A 429 -2.86 -2.25 -27.54
N GLY A 430 -3.81 -1.99 -26.63
CA GLY A 430 -3.53 -1.85 -25.21
C GLY A 430 -4.67 -1.22 -24.43
N SER A 431 -4.38 -0.89 -23.18
CA SER A 431 -5.28 -0.22 -22.25
C SER A 431 -4.95 1.26 -22.10
N VAL A 432 -5.63 1.94 -21.17
CA VAL A 432 -5.30 3.32 -20.75
C VAL A 432 -3.92 3.43 -20.09
N TRP A 433 -3.41 2.33 -19.54
CA TRP A 433 -2.12 2.25 -18.86
C TRP A 433 -0.96 2.01 -19.80
N GLY A 434 -1.19 1.37 -20.95
CA GLY A 434 -0.09 1.08 -21.88
C GLY A 434 -0.48 0.12 -23.00
N CYS A 435 0.52 -0.29 -23.79
CA CYS A 435 0.33 -1.33 -24.82
C CYS A 435 0.31 -2.72 -24.20
N ASP A 436 -0.29 -3.68 -24.92
CA ASP A 436 -0.26 -5.07 -24.50
C ASP A 436 1.17 -5.63 -24.54
N ASP A 437 1.48 -6.53 -23.60
CA ASP A 437 2.85 -7.01 -23.33
C ASP A 437 3.55 -7.59 -24.56
N GLU A 438 2.83 -8.30 -25.45
CA GLU A 438 3.40 -8.85 -26.68
C GLU A 438 4.04 -7.77 -27.56
N TYR A 439 3.44 -6.56 -27.64
CA TYR A 439 3.98 -5.46 -28.43
C TYR A 439 5.19 -4.80 -27.76
N LEU A 440 5.15 -4.62 -26.44
CA LEU A 440 6.34 -4.17 -25.70
C LEU A 440 7.52 -5.09 -25.96
N TYR A 441 7.32 -6.40 -25.83
CA TYR A 441 8.39 -7.40 -26.01
C TYR A 441 8.94 -7.43 -27.44
N GLU A 442 8.09 -7.27 -28.45
CA GLU A 442 8.53 -7.09 -29.84
C GLU A 442 9.43 -5.86 -29.98
N GLN A 443 9.06 -4.73 -29.41
CA GLN A 443 9.85 -3.49 -29.48
C GLN A 443 11.21 -3.64 -28.77
N VAL A 444 11.25 -4.32 -27.62
CA VAL A 444 12.51 -4.62 -26.93
C VAL A 444 13.42 -5.49 -27.79
N LEU A 445 12.86 -6.57 -28.38
CA LEU A 445 13.61 -7.49 -29.21
C LEU A 445 14.15 -6.83 -30.49
N ASP A 446 13.42 -5.86 -31.06
CA ASP A 446 13.85 -5.16 -32.26
C ASP A 446 14.82 -4.00 -31.94
N GLY A 447 14.70 -3.39 -30.78
CA GLY A 447 15.52 -2.22 -30.41
C GLY A 447 16.85 -2.57 -29.73
N VAL A 448 17.01 -3.77 -29.12
CA VAL A 448 18.27 -4.18 -28.51
C VAL A 448 19.25 -4.68 -29.60
N SER A 449 20.42 -4.05 -29.63
CA SER A 449 21.50 -4.48 -30.55
C SER A 449 22.21 -5.73 -30.02
N PRO A 450 22.38 -6.77 -30.82
CA PRO A 450 23.15 -7.94 -30.40
C PRO A 450 24.67 -7.69 -30.27
N ASP A 451 25.16 -6.60 -30.90
CA ASP A 451 26.62 -6.32 -31.00
C ASP A 451 27.09 -5.34 -29.89
N GLU A 452 26.18 -4.70 -29.17
CA GLU A 452 26.51 -3.74 -28.11
C GLU A 452 26.10 -4.25 -26.73
N PRO A 453 27.01 -4.28 -25.74
CA PRO A 453 26.60 -4.63 -24.36
C PRO A 453 25.51 -3.71 -23.84
N SER A 454 24.41 -4.26 -23.35
CA SER A 454 23.31 -3.45 -22.84
C SER A 454 22.68 -4.01 -21.57
N PHE A 455 22.28 -3.09 -20.69
CA PHE A 455 21.46 -3.32 -19.51
C PHE A 455 20.05 -2.77 -19.78
N ASN A 456 19.08 -3.65 -19.79
CA ASN A 456 17.72 -3.34 -20.21
C ASN A 456 16.76 -3.62 -19.05
N VAL A 457 16.12 -2.59 -18.53
CA VAL A 457 14.98 -2.73 -17.61
C VAL A 457 13.70 -2.66 -18.44
N VAL A 458 12.84 -3.67 -18.26
CA VAL A 458 11.58 -3.80 -19.03
C VAL A 458 10.42 -3.85 -18.06
N LEU A 459 9.48 -2.91 -18.19
CA LEU A 459 8.29 -2.79 -17.35
C LEU A 459 7.04 -2.96 -18.20
N ASN A 460 6.30 -4.04 -17.98
CA ASN A 460 5.04 -4.33 -18.67
C ASN A 460 3.82 -3.83 -17.89
N VAL A 461 2.59 -4.00 -18.43
CA VAL A 461 1.37 -3.47 -17.81
C VAL A 461 0.11 -4.31 -18.05
N SER A 462 0.13 -5.39 -18.83
CA SER A 462 -1.12 -6.02 -19.27
C SER A 462 -1.90 -6.70 -18.15
N ASN A 463 -1.24 -7.08 -17.05
CA ASN A 463 -1.91 -7.66 -15.88
C ASN A 463 -2.48 -6.58 -14.92
N HIS A 464 -2.74 -5.38 -15.43
CA HIS A 464 -3.36 -4.27 -14.70
C HIS A 464 -4.80 -4.02 -15.14
N SER A 465 -5.68 -3.68 -14.20
CA SER A 465 -7.04 -3.23 -14.54
C SER A 465 -7.03 -1.87 -15.30
N PRO A 466 -7.96 -1.62 -16.24
CA PRO A 466 -9.05 -2.49 -16.69
C PRO A 466 -8.51 -3.59 -17.61
N TYR A 467 -8.76 -4.81 -17.27
CA TYR A 467 -8.33 -6.01 -17.99
C TYR A 467 -8.94 -6.06 -19.38
N THR A 468 -8.22 -5.58 -20.40
CA THR A 468 -8.75 -5.31 -21.75
C THR A 468 -8.32 -6.33 -22.80
N VAL A 469 -7.34 -7.18 -22.50
CA VAL A 469 -6.90 -8.23 -23.42
C VAL A 469 -8.01 -9.30 -23.58
N ASP A 470 -8.34 -9.66 -24.82
CA ASP A 470 -9.23 -10.80 -25.09
C ASP A 470 -8.45 -12.12 -24.91
N VAL A 471 -8.29 -12.50 -23.63
CA VAL A 471 -7.46 -13.67 -23.26
C VAL A 471 -8.02 -14.98 -23.79
N VAL A 472 -9.35 -15.10 -23.99
CA VAL A 472 -10.00 -16.28 -24.54
C VAL A 472 -9.60 -16.46 -26.01
N SER A 473 -9.61 -15.39 -26.79
CA SER A 473 -9.15 -15.45 -28.19
C SER A 473 -7.65 -15.75 -28.30
N LYS A 474 -6.87 -15.43 -27.25
CA LYS A 474 -5.45 -15.77 -27.14
C LYS A 474 -5.20 -17.20 -26.69
N GLY A 475 -6.24 -17.95 -26.30
CA GLY A 475 -6.16 -19.37 -25.95
C GLY A 475 -6.27 -19.68 -24.45
N PHE A 476 -6.74 -18.75 -23.63
CA PHE A 476 -7.05 -19.00 -22.23
C PHE A 476 -8.21 -19.99 -22.11
N ASP A 477 -7.99 -21.10 -21.42
CA ASP A 477 -8.99 -22.15 -21.17
C ASP A 477 -9.75 -21.85 -19.87
N GLU A 478 -10.77 -20.97 -19.99
CA GLU A 478 -11.59 -20.53 -18.86
C GLU A 478 -12.31 -21.70 -18.18
N GLU A 479 -12.80 -22.69 -18.94
CA GLU A 479 -13.52 -23.82 -18.37
C GLU A 479 -12.59 -24.72 -17.52
N ARG A 480 -11.37 -24.93 -17.96
CA ARG A 480 -10.36 -25.65 -17.18
C ARG A 480 -10.06 -24.97 -15.87
N VAL A 481 -9.89 -23.63 -15.88
CA VAL A 481 -9.66 -22.85 -14.66
C VAL A 481 -10.84 -22.92 -13.73
N LYS A 482 -12.08 -22.82 -14.23
CA LYS A 482 -13.31 -23.00 -13.43
C LYS A 482 -13.36 -24.35 -12.73
N GLU A 483 -13.00 -25.44 -13.42
CA GLU A 483 -12.99 -26.77 -12.83
C GLU A 483 -12.00 -26.88 -11.64
N ALA A 484 -10.88 -26.18 -11.70
CA ALA A 484 -9.85 -26.18 -10.67
C ALA A 484 -10.17 -25.23 -9.49
N LEU A 485 -11.09 -24.27 -9.68
CA LEU A 485 -11.47 -23.33 -8.64
C LEU A 485 -12.43 -23.97 -7.60
N PRO A 486 -12.39 -23.48 -6.34
CA PRO A 486 -13.45 -23.75 -5.36
C PRO A 486 -14.84 -23.42 -5.91
N GLU A 487 -15.86 -24.20 -5.53
CA GLU A 487 -17.20 -24.10 -6.09
C GLU A 487 -17.77 -22.68 -6.03
N GLU A 488 -17.53 -21.97 -4.93
CA GLU A 488 -17.98 -20.59 -4.68
C GLU A 488 -17.29 -19.53 -5.57
N ALA A 489 -16.13 -19.84 -6.14
CA ALA A 489 -15.35 -18.94 -6.98
C ALA A 489 -15.57 -19.17 -8.49
N ARG A 490 -16.17 -20.29 -8.90
CA ARG A 490 -16.32 -20.71 -10.31
C ARG A 490 -17.11 -19.75 -11.17
N GLU A 491 -18.08 -19.07 -10.58
CA GLU A 491 -18.97 -18.12 -11.29
C GLU A 491 -18.53 -16.65 -11.10
N ASP A 492 -17.40 -16.39 -10.43
CA ASP A 492 -16.86 -15.05 -10.29
C ASP A 492 -16.15 -14.64 -11.58
N LYS A 493 -16.85 -13.88 -12.41
CA LYS A 493 -16.35 -13.42 -13.72
C LYS A 493 -15.18 -12.43 -13.60
N ASP A 494 -15.15 -11.66 -12.54
CA ASP A 494 -14.06 -10.72 -12.32
C ASP A 494 -12.78 -11.49 -11.99
N LEU A 495 -12.85 -12.46 -11.08
CA LEU A 495 -11.73 -13.35 -10.78
C LEU A 495 -11.24 -14.12 -12.02
N LEU A 496 -12.16 -14.71 -12.82
CA LEU A 496 -11.78 -15.45 -14.03
C LEU A 496 -11.06 -14.56 -15.04
N ARG A 497 -11.49 -13.31 -15.18
CA ARG A 497 -10.84 -12.34 -16.07
C ARG A 497 -9.44 -11.99 -15.57
N GLU A 498 -9.27 -11.81 -14.26
CA GLU A 498 -8.00 -11.55 -13.62
C GLU A 498 -7.03 -12.71 -13.78
N LEU A 499 -7.47 -13.93 -13.48
CA LEU A 499 -6.66 -15.15 -13.71
C LEU A 499 -6.28 -15.33 -15.18
N GLY A 500 -7.17 -14.96 -16.10
CA GLY A 500 -6.90 -14.96 -17.55
C GLY A 500 -5.81 -13.96 -17.92
N HIS A 501 -5.77 -12.77 -17.29
CA HIS A 501 -4.71 -11.78 -17.55
C HIS A 501 -3.38 -12.17 -16.91
N TYR A 502 -3.39 -12.79 -15.73
CA TYR A 502 -2.18 -13.39 -15.16
C TYR A 502 -1.62 -14.47 -16.08
N TRP A 503 -2.48 -15.40 -16.59
CA TRP A 503 -2.10 -16.40 -17.57
C TRP A 503 -1.50 -15.80 -18.85
N TYR A 504 -2.11 -14.73 -19.37
CA TYR A 504 -1.60 -14.04 -20.56
C TYR A 504 -0.22 -13.44 -20.31
N ALA A 505 -0.04 -12.74 -19.18
CA ALA A 505 1.24 -12.16 -18.79
C ALA A 505 2.31 -13.26 -18.64
N ASP A 506 2.01 -14.35 -17.94
CA ASP A 506 2.92 -15.50 -17.77
C ASP A 506 3.34 -16.12 -19.11
N ARG A 507 2.37 -16.32 -19.99
CA ARG A 507 2.63 -16.91 -21.32
C ARG A 507 3.52 -16.02 -22.19
N GLU A 508 3.18 -14.75 -22.33
CA GLU A 508 3.96 -13.82 -23.15
C GLU A 508 5.35 -13.57 -22.55
N LEU A 509 5.45 -13.53 -21.23
CA LEU A 509 6.71 -13.41 -20.52
C LEU A 509 7.62 -14.62 -20.76
N ALA A 510 7.11 -15.83 -20.62
CA ALA A 510 7.89 -17.05 -20.88
C ALA A 510 8.33 -17.15 -22.36
N LYS A 511 7.47 -16.74 -23.29
CA LYS A 511 7.79 -16.65 -24.73
C LYS A 511 8.89 -15.62 -24.96
N PHE A 512 8.82 -14.46 -24.34
CA PHE A 512 9.81 -13.39 -24.43
C PHE A 512 11.18 -13.86 -23.92
N ILE A 513 11.23 -14.49 -22.72
CA ILE A 513 12.47 -15.05 -22.15
C ILE A 513 13.12 -16.06 -23.08
N ARG A 514 12.34 -16.99 -23.67
CA ARG A 514 12.86 -17.94 -24.64
C ARG A 514 13.39 -17.26 -25.89
N THR A 515 12.68 -16.27 -26.41
CA THR A 515 13.12 -15.50 -27.58
C THR A 515 14.40 -14.70 -27.30
N ILE A 516 14.55 -14.14 -26.08
CA ILE A 516 15.83 -13.53 -25.67
C ILE A 516 16.96 -14.55 -25.69
N LYS A 517 16.78 -15.73 -25.10
CA LYS A 517 17.78 -16.77 -25.05
C LYS A 517 18.22 -17.24 -26.48
N GLU A 518 17.25 -17.28 -27.40
CA GLU A 518 17.53 -17.64 -28.82
C GLU A 518 18.23 -16.50 -29.55
N LYS A 519 17.76 -15.27 -29.45
CA LYS A 519 18.27 -14.11 -30.20
C LYS A 519 19.57 -13.56 -29.60
N TYR A 520 19.70 -13.63 -28.27
CA TYR A 520 20.85 -13.13 -27.51
C TYR A 520 21.39 -14.24 -26.59
N PRO A 521 22.11 -15.24 -27.14
CA PRO A 521 22.59 -16.38 -26.35
C PRO A 521 23.50 -16.00 -25.17
N SER A 522 24.19 -14.86 -25.28
CA SER A 522 24.99 -14.29 -24.18
C SER A 522 24.14 -13.28 -23.37
N SER A 523 23.06 -13.74 -22.76
CA SER A 523 22.19 -12.92 -21.92
C SER A 523 22.04 -13.46 -20.51
N LEU A 524 21.93 -12.54 -19.56
CA LEU A 524 21.48 -12.77 -18.20
C LEU A 524 20.11 -12.11 -18.03
N ILE A 525 19.14 -12.87 -17.58
CA ILE A 525 17.76 -12.39 -17.42
C ILE A 525 17.36 -12.55 -15.97
N VAL A 526 16.90 -11.46 -15.35
CA VAL A 526 16.29 -11.43 -14.04
C VAL A 526 14.82 -11.05 -14.21
N LEU A 527 13.91 -11.83 -13.64
CA LEU A 527 12.49 -11.54 -13.58
C LEU A 527 12.07 -11.32 -12.15
N VAL A 528 11.25 -10.31 -11.92
CA VAL A 528 10.54 -10.05 -10.67
C VAL A 528 9.12 -9.54 -10.95
N GLY A 529 8.19 -9.76 -10.02
CA GLY A 529 6.96 -8.96 -9.98
C GLY A 529 7.26 -7.53 -9.55
N ASP A 530 6.45 -6.56 -9.97
CA ASP A 530 6.54 -5.21 -9.41
C ASP A 530 5.99 -5.16 -7.98
N HIS A 531 4.83 -5.76 -7.76
CA HIS A 531 4.22 -6.09 -6.49
C HIS A 531 3.37 -7.36 -6.66
N ALA A 532 2.91 -7.96 -5.55
CA ALA A 532 1.95 -9.04 -5.64
C ALA A 532 0.61 -8.51 -6.18
N ASP A 533 -0.11 -9.39 -6.87
CA ASP A 533 -1.49 -9.06 -7.27
C ASP A 533 -2.34 -8.80 -6.01
N ARG A 534 -3.49 -8.16 -6.23
CA ARG A 534 -4.41 -7.80 -5.17
C ARG A 534 -5.56 -8.78 -5.02
N TYR A 535 -5.50 -9.87 -5.77
CA TYR A 535 -6.49 -10.93 -5.80
C TYR A 535 -5.87 -12.23 -5.32
N ASN A 536 -6.58 -12.91 -4.47
CA ASN A 536 -6.26 -14.27 -4.07
C ASN A 536 -7.54 -15.09 -4.19
N ILE A 537 -7.39 -16.36 -4.64
CA ILE A 537 -8.49 -17.33 -4.60
C ILE A 537 -8.91 -17.56 -3.16
N ASP A 538 -7.91 -17.71 -2.27
CA ASP A 538 -8.14 -17.72 -0.83
C ASP A 538 -8.42 -16.28 -0.35
N LYS A 539 -9.56 -16.06 0.27
CA LYS A 539 -9.93 -14.75 0.83
C LYS A 539 -9.20 -14.42 2.13
N THR A 540 -8.55 -15.40 2.72
CA THR A 540 -7.71 -15.27 3.92
C THR A 540 -6.31 -15.84 3.69
N PRO A 541 -5.59 -15.37 2.66
CA PRO A 541 -4.27 -15.89 2.35
C PRO A 541 -3.29 -15.61 3.50
N SER A 542 -2.25 -16.43 3.63
CA SER A 542 -1.13 -16.10 4.51
C SER A 542 -0.47 -14.78 4.08
N THR A 543 0.29 -14.16 4.99
CA THR A 543 1.06 -12.95 4.65
C THR A 543 2.01 -13.22 3.49
N TYR A 544 2.62 -14.40 3.47
CA TYR A 544 3.49 -14.84 2.38
C TYR A 544 2.76 -14.88 1.04
N GLU A 545 1.65 -15.57 0.95
CA GLU A 545 0.87 -15.64 -0.30
C GLU A 545 0.36 -14.27 -0.77
N ARG A 546 0.11 -13.36 0.18
CA ARG A 546 -0.43 -12.04 -0.12
C ARG A 546 0.60 -11.07 -0.66
N TYR A 547 1.87 -11.18 -0.23
CA TYR A 547 2.85 -10.12 -0.50
C TYR A 547 4.11 -10.58 -1.20
N ASP A 548 4.37 -11.89 -1.29
CA ASP A 548 5.56 -12.41 -1.93
C ASP A 548 5.47 -12.33 -3.45
N ILE A 549 6.63 -12.05 -4.09
CA ILE A 549 6.80 -12.02 -5.55
C ILE A 549 7.93 -12.96 -5.95
N PRO A 550 7.91 -13.54 -7.16
CA PRO A 550 9.00 -14.39 -7.61
C PRO A 550 10.24 -13.55 -7.93
N PHE A 551 11.42 -14.12 -7.63
CA PHE A 551 12.69 -13.70 -8.20
C PHE A 551 13.28 -14.88 -8.98
N VAL A 552 13.36 -14.75 -10.29
CA VAL A 552 13.90 -15.77 -11.18
C VAL A 552 15.12 -15.22 -11.92
N VAL A 553 16.20 -15.97 -11.93
CA VAL A 553 17.38 -15.69 -12.74
C VAL A 553 17.60 -16.81 -13.74
N THR A 554 17.88 -16.46 -15.01
CA THR A 554 18.05 -17.44 -16.08
C THR A 554 19.00 -16.91 -17.15
N GLY A 555 19.60 -17.80 -17.93
CA GLY A 555 20.46 -17.47 -19.07
C GLY A 555 21.89 -17.97 -18.93
N GLN A 556 22.82 -17.34 -19.65
CA GLN A 556 24.19 -17.79 -19.76
C GLN A 556 24.90 -17.94 -18.42
N GLY A 557 25.40 -19.16 -18.14
CA GLY A 557 26.16 -19.45 -16.93
C GLY A 557 25.34 -19.62 -15.66
N VAL A 558 24.05 -19.37 -15.72
CA VAL A 558 23.13 -19.64 -14.60
C VAL A 558 22.96 -21.16 -14.48
N HIS A 559 22.80 -21.63 -13.25
CA HIS A 559 22.59 -23.05 -12.94
C HIS A 559 21.85 -23.18 -11.61
N LYS A 560 21.24 -24.32 -11.37
CA LYS A 560 20.61 -24.62 -10.09
C LYS A 560 21.58 -24.49 -8.91
N GLY A 561 21.21 -23.80 -7.86
CA GLY A 561 22.05 -23.55 -6.69
C GLY A 561 23.06 -22.39 -6.87
N LEU A 562 22.88 -21.53 -7.89
CA LEU A 562 23.62 -20.28 -8.00
C LEU A 562 23.20 -19.30 -6.90
N LEU A 563 21.91 -19.21 -6.64
CA LEU A 563 21.37 -18.52 -5.46
C LEU A 563 21.62 -19.35 -4.20
N LEU A 564 21.77 -18.68 -3.06
CA LEU A 564 21.90 -19.39 -1.79
C LEU A 564 20.66 -20.27 -1.54
N PRO A 565 20.82 -21.45 -0.95
CA PRO A 565 19.69 -22.34 -0.67
C PRO A 565 18.62 -21.72 0.23
N ASP A 566 19.05 -20.82 1.11
CA ASP A 566 18.23 -20.05 2.06
C ASP A 566 18.14 -18.57 1.67
N ALA A 567 18.30 -18.25 0.38
CA ALA A 567 18.17 -16.89 -0.12
C ALA A 567 16.81 -16.31 0.18
N ALA A 568 16.80 -15.08 0.64
CA ALA A 568 15.63 -14.22 0.75
C ALA A 568 16.04 -12.78 0.48
N GLY A 569 15.15 -11.96 -0.05
CA GLY A 569 15.49 -10.59 -0.41
C GLY A 569 14.32 -9.69 -0.74
N SER A 570 14.65 -8.54 -1.28
CA SER A 570 13.71 -7.57 -1.81
C SER A 570 14.29 -6.88 -3.06
N GLN A 571 13.51 -6.05 -3.72
CA GLN A 571 13.92 -5.45 -5.02
C GLN A 571 15.20 -4.61 -4.93
N ILE A 572 15.60 -4.11 -3.76
CA ILE A 572 16.91 -3.43 -3.58
C ILE A 572 18.11 -4.37 -3.70
N ASP A 573 17.88 -5.68 -3.63
CA ASP A 573 18.92 -6.73 -3.71
C ASP A 573 19.20 -7.18 -5.14
N ILE A 574 18.41 -6.73 -6.12
CA ILE A 574 18.52 -7.13 -7.53
C ILE A 574 19.88 -6.69 -8.10
N VAL A 575 20.19 -5.40 -8.01
CA VAL A 575 21.42 -4.83 -8.61
C VAL A 575 22.69 -5.38 -7.97
N PRO A 576 22.85 -5.44 -6.63
CA PRO A 576 24.00 -6.08 -6.01
C PRO A 576 24.11 -7.57 -6.35
N THR A 577 23.00 -8.28 -6.56
CA THR A 577 23.03 -9.68 -7.04
C THR A 577 23.60 -9.78 -8.46
N ILE A 578 23.12 -8.95 -9.38
CA ILE A 578 23.64 -8.89 -10.74
C ILE A 578 25.14 -8.56 -10.74
N LEU A 579 25.55 -7.52 -9.99
CA LEU A 579 26.95 -7.08 -9.92
C LEU A 579 27.86 -8.19 -9.37
N GLU A 580 27.47 -8.90 -8.32
CA GLU A 580 28.25 -10.03 -7.78
C GLU A 580 28.32 -11.23 -8.74
N MET A 581 27.32 -11.39 -9.62
CA MET A 581 27.34 -12.44 -10.64
C MET A 581 28.31 -12.14 -11.77
N ILE A 582 28.44 -10.86 -12.22
CA ILE A 582 29.12 -10.52 -13.49
C ILE A 582 30.35 -9.64 -13.33
N ALA A 583 30.53 -8.94 -12.20
CA ALA A 583 31.63 -8.01 -12.04
C ALA A 583 32.95 -8.71 -11.68
N PRO A 584 34.09 -8.22 -12.19
CA PRO A 584 35.39 -8.75 -11.81
C PRO A 584 35.69 -8.49 -10.32
N LYS A 585 36.54 -9.32 -9.73
CA LYS A 585 36.99 -9.14 -8.34
C LYS A 585 37.60 -7.77 -8.12
N GLY A 586 37.18 -7.11 -7.04
CA GLY A 586 37.66 -5.77 -6.68
C GLY A 586 36.92 -4.64 -7.42
N PHE A 587 35.88 -4.94 -8.18
CA PHE A 587 35.02 -3.90 -8.77
C PHE A 587 34.26 -3.17 -7.67
N GLY A 588 34.51 -1.85 -7.52
CA GLY A 588 33.85 -0.99 -6.53
C GLY A 588 32.44 -0.59 -6.98
N TYR A 589 31.46 -0.87 -6.16
CA TYR A 589 30.08 -0.46 -6.36
C TYR A 589 29.45 0.06 -5.05
N GLN A 590 28.24 0.61 -5.13
CA GLN A 590 27.50 1.05 -3.93
C GLN A 590 26.14 0.38 -3.89
N ALA A 591 25.78 -0.16 -2.72
CA ALA A 591 24.50 -0.81 -2.51
C ALA A 591 24.07 -0.75 -1.05
N LEU A 592 22.79 -0.54 -0.82
CA LEU A 592 22.15 -0.75 0.48
C LEU A 592 21.79 -2.25 0.63
N GLY A 593 21.21 -2.83 -0.40
CA GLY A 593 20.90 -4.26 -0.48
C GLY A 593 22.15 -5.14 -0.60
N SER A 594 21.95 -6.46 -0.63
CA SER A 594 23.00 -7.47 -0.66
C SER A 594 22.71 -8.56 -1.71
N SER A 595 23.75 -9.32 -2.10
CA SER A 595 23.62 -10.33 -3.14
C SER A 595 22.99 -11.63 -2.64
N LEU A 596 21.97 -12.11 -3.35
CA LEU A 596 21.31 -13.41 -3.13
C LEU A 596 22.22 -14.61 -3.44
N THR A 597 23.30 -14.38 -4.20
CA THR A 597 24.28 -15.43 -4.53
C THR A 597 25.43 -15.52 -3.54
N ARG A 598 25.56 -14.55 -2.60
CA ARG A 598 26.68 -14.45 -1.67
C ARG A 598 26.29 -14.48 -0.21
N THR A 599 25.45 -13.56 0.20
CA THR A 599 25.24 -13.29 1.63
C THR A 599 23.77 -13.09 2.02
N ASN A 600 22.89 -12.72 1.07
CA ASN A 600 21.56 -12.26 1.44
C ASN A 600 20.59 -13.39 1.76
N ARG A 601 20.03 -13.36 2.99
CA ARG A 601 19.06 -14.31 3.54
C ARG A 601 17.83 -13.63 4.12
N GLN A 602 17.68 -12.35 3.82
CA GLN A 602 16.59 -11.55 4.39
C GLN A 602 16.24 -10.39 3.47
N GLY A 603 14.97 -10.03 3.43
CA GLY A 603 14.46 -8.91 2.67
C GLY A 603 13.62 -7.99 3.56
N VAL A 604 13.61 -6.70 3.22
CA VAL A 604 12.78 -5.69 3.89
C VAL A 604 12.21 -4.75 2.86
N ASN A 605 10.95 -4.37 3.05
CA ASN A 605 10.31 -3.33 2.26
C ASN A 605 9.59 -2.32 3.18
N TYR A 606 8.68 -1.54 2.59
CA TYR A 606 7.90 -0.51 3.30
C TYR A 606 7.13 -1.01 4.52
N GLY A 607 6.66 -2.25 4.54
CA GLY A 607 5.76 -2.75 5.59
C GLY A 607 6.07 -4.15 6.10
N PHE A 608 6.98 -4.89 5.44
CA PHE A 608 7.24 -6.29 5.73
C PHE A 608 8.74 -6.60 5.74
N TRP A 609 9.09 -7.69 6.42
CA TRP A 609 10.37 -8.37 6.34
C TRP A 609 10.16 -9.84 6.02
N ILE A 610 11.15 -10.48 5.40
CA ILE A 610 11.11 -11.88 5.00
C ILE A 610 12.47 -12.54 5.19
N THR A 611 12.44 -13.81 5.58
CA THR A 611 13.56 -14.76 5.44
C THR A 611 13.10 -15.95 4.61
N HIS A 612 13.94 -16.94 4.43
CA HIS A 612 13.54 -18.16 3.75
C HIS A 612 12.36 -18.88 4.44
N ASP A 613 12.31 -18.84 5.78
CA ASP A 613 11.36 -19.59 6.60
C ASP A 613 10.24 -18.75 7.20
N HIS A 614 10.43 -17.43 7.31
CA HIS A 614 9.52 -16.55 8.04
C HIS A 614 9.20 -15.27 7.27
N ILE A 615 8.03 -14.73 7.54
CA ILE A 615 7.62 -13.40 7.11
C ILE A 615 6.95 -12.68 8.28
N GLY A 616 7.03 -11.35 8.31
CA GLY A 616 6.38 -10.55 9.34
C GLY A 616 6.27 -9.08 8.98
N LYS A 617 5.60 -8.32 9.85
CA LYS A 617 5.45 -6.86 9.70
C LYS A 617 6.68 -6.13 10.21
N ALA A 618 7.15 -5.15 9.43
CA ALA A 618 8.35 -4.37 9.73
C ALA A 618 8.11 -3.26 10.78
N ASP A 619 6.87 -2.94 11.11
CA ASP A 619 6.47 -1.84 12.02
C ASP A 619 6.01 -2.34 13.40
N THR A 620 6.16 -3.62 13.71
CA THR A 620 5.77 -4.19 15.00
C THR A 620 6.96 -4.47 15.88
N VAL A 621 6.86 -4.10 17.17
CA VAL A 621 7.86 -4.41 18.21
C VAL A 621 7.11 -4.93 19.44
N PRO A 622 7.39 -6.17 19.91
CA PRO A 622 8.28 -7.18 19.32
C PRO A 622 7.80 -7.64 17.93
N LEU A 623 8.70 -8.25 17.15
CA LEU A 623 8.38 -8.75 15.82
C LEU A 623 7.24 -9.77 15.86
N VAL A 624 6.29 -9.62 14.96
CA VAL A 624 5.27 -10.63 14.68
C VAL A 624 5.81 -11.55 13.59
N VAL A 625 5.94 -12.82 13.88
CA VAL A 625 6.53 -13.85 13.02
C VAL A 625 5.45 -14.79 12.54
N GLU A 626 5.40 -15.04 11.23
CA GLU A 626 4.56 -16.05 10.58
C GLU A 626 5.47 -17.02 9.84
N ASP A 627 5.32 -18.32 10.11
CA ASP A 627 6.06 -19.37 9.40
C ASP A 627 5.54 -19.54 7.98
N ILE A 628 6.44 -19.70 7.00
CA ILE A 628 6.08 -19.85 5.58
C ILE A 628 5.64 -21.29 5.28
N ASP A 629 6.49 -22.29 5.60
CA ASP A 629 6.24 -23.71 5.29
C ASP A 629 6.43 -24.60 6.54
N GLY A 630 5.79 -24.25 7.66
CA GLY A 630 5.94 -24.96 8.93
C GLY A 630 7.07 -24.38 9.79
N PRO A 631 7.42 -25.01 10.92
CA PRO A 631 8.37 -24.46 11.88
C PRO A 631 9.73 -24.19 11.23
N GLY A 632 10.11 -22.93 11.16
CA GLY A 632 11.38 -22.46 10.60
C GLY A 632 12.55 -22.54 11.59
N GLN A 633 13.73 -22.13 11.11
CA GLN A 633 14.90 -21.95 11.97
C GLN A 633 14.64 -20.79 12.95
N PRO A 634 15.19 -20.86 14.19
CA PRO A 634 15.02 -19.76 15.15
C PRO A 634 15.50 -18.42 14.55
N LEU A 635 14.66 -17.39 14.68
CA LEU A 635 14.98 -16.03 14.27
C LEU A 635 15.72 -15.32 15.39
N ASP A 636 16.76 -14.54 15.05
CA ASP A 636 17.35 -13.55 15.94
C ASP A 636 16.57 -12.24 15.78
N ASP A 637 15.62 -11.99 16.69
CA ASP A 637 14.73 -10.83 16.65
C ASP A 637 15.49 -9.51 16.68
N ASP A 638 16.55 -9.42 17.50
CA ASP A 638 17.35 -8.19 17.62
C ASP A 638 18.12 -7.90 16.33
N GLN A 639 18.72 -8.92 15.74
CA GLN A 639 19.43 -8.79 14.46
C GLN A 639 18.47 -8.38 13.33
N MET A 640 17.31 -9.02 13.24
CA MET A 640 16.30 -8.69 12.24
C MET A 640 15.77 -7.27 12.43
N GLN A 641 15.44 -6.87 13.66
CA GLN A 641 14.98 -5.52 13.97
C GLN A 641 16.03 -4.45 13.58
N ASN A 642 17.30 -4.72 13.85
CA ASN A 642 18.40 -3.82 13.44
C ASN A 642 18.52 -3.72 11.92
N TYR A 643 18.35 -4.83 11.20
CA TYR A 643 18.35 -4.85 9.74
C TYR A 643 17.19 -4.04 9.16
N ILE A 644 15.95 -4.25 9.65
CA ILE A 644 14.76 -3.48 9.28
C ILE A 644 15.01 -1.98 9.47
N ASN A 645 15.48 -1.61 10.66
CA ASN A 645 15.72 -0.24 11.04
C ASN A 645 16.79 0.41 10.16
N ALA A 646 17.90 -0.31 9.88
CA ALA A 646 18.99 0.18 9.03
C ALA A 646 18.51 0.44 7.58
N ILE A 647 17.87 -0.55 6.95
CA ILE A 647 17.41 -0.43 5.57
C ILE A 647 16.45 0.76 5.41
N ARG A 648 15.45 0.87 6.29
CA ARG A 648 14.41 1.90 6.20
C ARG A 648 14.94 3.29 6.54
N SER A 649 15.72 3.45 7.61
CA SER A 649 16.22 4.75 8.04
C SER A 649 17.28 5.31 7.09
N VAL A 650 18.21 4.47 6.61
CA VAL A 650 19.24 4.88 5.64
C VAL A 650 18.58 5.26 4.30
N SER A 651 17.63 4.47 3.80
CA SER A 651 16.89 4.81 2.57
C SER A 651 16.22 6.17 2.70
N TRP A 652 15.48 6.38 3.80
CA TRP A 652 14.74 7.62 4.02
C TRP A 652 15.68 8.83 4.15
N TRP A 653 16.74 8.73 4.97
CA TRP A 653 17.66 9.84 5.17
C TRP A 653 18.37 10.19 3.87
N ARG A 654 18.99 9.18 3.24
CA ARG A 654 19.83 9.41 2.06
C ARG A 654 19.02 9.98 0.89
N ALA A 655 17.80 9.49 0.70
CA ALA A 655 16.93 10.00 -0.36
C ALA A 655 16.48 11.44 -0.13
N LYS A 656 16.22 11.83 1.13
CA LYS A 656 15.61 13.12 1.47
C LYS A 656 16.64 14.23 1.77
N TYR A 657 17.75 13.90 2.41
CA TYR A 657 18.70 14.87 2.94
C TYR A 657 20.10 14.76 2.36
N GLY A 658 20.35 13.76 1.55
CA GLY A 658 21.68 13.53 0.98
C GLY A 658 22.60 12.67 1.88
N PRO A 659 23.90 12.62 1.57
CA PRO A 659 24.80 11.67 2.21
C PRO A 659 25.16 12.01 3.66
N LEU A 660 25.16 13.29 4.03
CA LEU A 660 25.64 13.73 5.33
C LEU A 660 24.55 13.71 6.39
N LEU A 661 24.84 13.05 7.51
CA LEU A 661 24.00 13.08 8.71
C LEU A 661 24.16 14.43 9.42
N ASP A 662 23.09 15.21 9.46
CA ASP A 662 23.05 16.55 10.05
C ASP A 662 21.88 16.63 11.04
N PRO A 663 22.15 16.68 12.38
CA PRO A 663 21.10 16.75 13.39
C PRO A 663 20.14 17.93 13.19
N SER A 664 20.61 19.05 12.60
CA SER A 664 19.75 20.22 12.36
C SER A 664 18.57 19.94 11.42
N LYS A 665 18.65 18.91 10.59
CA LYS A 665 17.57 18.46 9.71
C LYS A 665 16.40 17.83 10.46
N LEU A 666 16.61 17.42 11.71
CA LEU A 666 15.59 16.84 12.58
C LEU A 666 15.00 17.86 13.56
N GLU A 667 15.62 19.05 13.74
CA GLU A 667 15.14 20.09 14.65
C GLU A 667 13.78 20.64 14.19
N GLY A 668 12.85 20.79 15.13
CA GLY A 668 11.51 21.37 14.87
C GLY A 668 10.45 20.37 14.39
N ARG A 669 10.66 19.07 14.58
CA ARG A 669 9.76 17.98 14.15
C ARG A 669 9.06 17.25 15.30
N GLU A 670 8.91 17.92 16.47
CA GLU A 670 8.10 17.43 17.59
C GLU A 670 6.58 17.54 17.34
#